data_d1819cbfa78e4e2dbf548f235f5886ad
#
_entry.id   d1819cbfa78e4e2dbf548f235f5886ad
#
_cell.length_a   1.000
_cell.length_b   1.000
_cell.length_c   1.000
_cell.angle_alpha   90.00
_cell.angle_beta   90.00
_cell.angle_gamma   90.00
#
_symmetry.space_group_name_H-M   'P 1'
#
loop_
_entity.id
_entity.type
_entity.pdbx_description
1 polymer ?
#
loop_
_entity_poly.entity_id
_entity_poly.type
_entity_poly.pdbx_seq_one_letter_code
_entity_poly.pdbx_strand_id
1 'polypeptide(L)'
;MKKIPSYTPVAFAVAALLQAGAAQAQESLKLDEVVVTSSSTAKSKMRSSVSVTDVDGDAIKDFGARSESEVLLLIPGIRTEATAGPGGNANISVRGLPISSGGSKYVQIQEDGLPTVQFGDMMFSNNDYWTRFDNNVDSIQTLRGGSSSVYASHAPGAVINYMSKTGKEEGGSIGLTKGLNFNETRVDGDVGGRIGTDMYYHVGGYFRDGEGARQAAPGALHGYQIKANVTKEFNGTKGYIRLNLKALDETAPTTPQTFLTATSSNGVLSGFGNARGFNGLYDSQYSKFNSSFPAMDPVTGQISQSSLTNGITSKSKSVGFEFHNELNNGFTVDNKFRVSQNAGAFQTQFWDVKTLSSALGGITGASYAKYLNGPKAGQVVTDANLASGLVSTGGAINVQTPDMGNFVNDFSVSKAFDLGNGNKLNAKTGLFYSRQNVVQKWSISTRVVEAAYNGAVIDVFNAQNAALTNQGLTGYNNSWGADSAKNINEQFTTTAPYLGLNLETGNWDLDAGIRNEHFRGYGYADVGAAGPTVNGLSTTLATNRILADYKVSYNNYSAGANYRVNKDLSVFGRYSLGHRAISDRLLTTSNNFNAMGGLAAGAGDIAVAPVAQLEFGTKTRGNVGGGRYALSATYFHSTTKEFDYDPTRNIQRDGPYLRELGYKADGVEFESGYSIGNFALNANAVYSDESFTKNTASNTYIGKTPAGSTKWRYTISPRYTLGDTVIGATARGVGKMYLNDANTSSVNGHYIVSAFVNHNFGNGVIGSLNINNLFNKLYPSSTASLISGNVYGAGVETGRTISATVRYKF
;
A
#
# COMPACT_ATOMS: atom_id res chain seq x y z
N MET A 1 -14.81 44.58 0.68
CA MET A 1 -15.76 43.56 1.15
C MET A 1 -15.28 42.21 0.72
N LYS A 2 -14.68 41.41 1.62
CA LYS A 2 -14.21 40.04 1.35
C LYS A 2 -15.40 39.08 1.36
N LYS A 3 -15.65 38.39 0.26
CA LYS A 3 -16.68 37.33 0.18
C LYS A 3 -16.25 36.14 1.03
N ILE A 4 -17.03 35.82 2.04
CA ILE A 4 -16.94 34.59 2.85
C ILE A 4 -17.48 33.45 1.99
N PRO A 5 -16.77 32.32 1.83
CA PRO A 5 -17.33 31.17 1.13
C PRO A 5 -18.44 30.54 1.95
N SER A 6 -19.59 30.31 1.31
CA SER A 6 -20.78 29.71 1.93
C SER A 6 -20.58 28.21 2.22
N TYR A 7 -20.34 27.90 3.49
CA TYR A 7 -20.28 26.50 4.00
C TYR A 7 -21.62 25.97 4.53
N THR A 8 -22.76 26.53 4.06
CA THR A 8 -24.07 26.36 4.67
C THR A 8 -24.95 25.16 4.28
N PRO A 9 -24.66 24.26 3.32
CA PRO A 9 -25.60 23.13 3.07
C PRO A 9 -25.37 21.87 3.91
N VAL A 10 -24.16 21.63 4.47
CA VAL A 10 -23.87 20.39 5.20
C VAL A 10 -24.36 20.42 6.64
N ALA A 11 -24.33 21.60 7.27
CA ALA A 11 -24.78 21.76 8.67
C ALA A 11 -26.32 21.65 8.82
N PHE A 12 -27.10 22.00 7.82
CA PHE A 12 -28.57 21.91 7.87
C PHE A 12 -29.10 20.49 7.65
N ALA A 13 -28.38 19.62 6.92
CA ALA A 13 -28.77 18.22 6.73
C ALA A 13 -28.61 17.38 8.02
N VAL A 14 -27.68 17.76 8.89
CA VAL A 14 -27.44 17.06 10.16
C VAL A 14 -28.48 17.44 11.25
N ALA A 15 -29.02 18.65 11.21
CA ALA A 15 -29.95 19.14 12.24
C ALA A 15 -31.41 18.61 12.07
N ALA A 16 -31.79 18.15 10.88
CA ALA A 16 -33.16 17.72 10.59
C ALA A 16 -33.47 16.25 10.93
N LEU A 17 -32.50 15.46 11.38
CA LEU A 17 -32.64 14.00 11.57
C LEU A 17 -32.75 13.54 13.04
N LEU A 18 -33.01 14.43 14.00
CA LEU A 18 -32.89 14.14 15.44
C LEU A 18 -34.15 13.62 16.15
N GLN A 19 -35.15 13.11 15.47
CA GLN A 19 -36.33 12.55 16.16
C GLN A 19 -36.80 11.22 15.57
N ALA A 20 -36.32 10.10 16.10
CA ALA A 20 -37.02 8.82 16.22
C ALA A 20 -36.20 7.72 16.88
N GLY A 21 -36.75 7.03 17.84
CA GLY A 21 -36.65 5.67 18.34
C GLY A 21 -35.27 4.98 18.57
N ALA A 22 -35.10 4.45 19.77
CA ALA A 22 -33.86 3.88 20.28
C ALA A 22 -33.46 2.54 19.65
N ALA A 23 -32.60 2.57 18.63
CA ALA A 23 -31.67 1.50 18.35
C ALA A 23 -30.25 1.99 18.73
N GLN A 24 -29.45 1.22 19.46
CA GLN A 24 -28.10 1.64 19.85
C GLN A 24 -27.19 1.62 18.63
N ALA A 25 -26.67 2.78 18.24
CA ALA A 25 -25.61 2.89 17.25
C ALA A 25 -24.34 2.21 17.80
N GLN A 26 -23.69 1.39 16.98
CA GLN A 26 -22.48 0.66 17.36
C GLN A 26 -21.33 1.62 17.66
N GLU A 27 -20.66 1.39 18.79
CA GLU A 27 -19.51 2.18 19.22
C GLU A 27 -18.33 1.92 18.29
N SER A 28 -17.74 2.97 17.72
CA SER A 28 -16.79 2.86 16.62
C SER A 28 -15.32 2.85 17.08
N LEU A 29 -14.99 3.50 18.19
CA LEU A 29 -13.66 3.45 18.80
C LEU A 29 -13.73 2.68 20.13
N LYS A 30 -13.24 1.44 20.10
CA LYS A 30 -13.26 0.56 21.27
C LYS A 30 -11.93 0.63 22.01
N LEU A 31 -11.84 1.47 23.05
CA LEU A 31 -10.63 1.61 23.86
C LEU A 31 -10.38 0.42 24.83
N ASP A 32 -11.37 -0.44 25.06
CA ASP A 32 -11.22 -1.68 25.83
C ASP A 32 -10.70 -2.84 24.98
N GLU A 33 -10.66 -2.67 23.66
CA GLU A 33 -10.18 -3.69 22.74
C GLU A 33 -8.72 -4.04 22.99
N VAL A 34 -8.39 -5.32 22.84
CA VAL A 34 -7.09 -5.85 23.21
C VAL A 34 -6.10 -5.70 22.07
N VAL A 35 -4.97 -5.07 22.36
CA VAL A 35 -3.84 -4.99 21.44
C VAL A 35 -3.06 -6.30 21.48
N VAL A 36 -3.03 -7.01 20.37
CA VAL A 36 -2.28 -8.27 20.23
C VAL A 36 -1.12 -8.15 19.24
N THR A 37 -1.23 -7.21 18.28
CA THR A 37 -0.21 -6.99 17.25
C THR A 37 1.03 -6.33 17.87
N SER A 38 2.19 -6.93 17.67
CA SER A 38 3.50 -6.37 18.06
C SER A 38 3.57 -5.87 19.49
N SER A 39 3.12 -6.70 20.45
CA SER A 39 3.14 -6.39 21.89
C SER A 39 3.74 -7.52 22.70
N SER A 40 4.33 -7.20 23.88
CA SER A 40 4.83 -8.20 24.81
C SER A 40 3.70 -8.95 25.54
N THR A 41 2.58 -8.25 25.73
CA THR A 41 1.43 -8.74 26.49
C THR A 41 0.16 -8.19 25.86
N ALA A 42 -0.86 -9.02 25.74
CA ALA A 42 -2.19 -8.60 25.34
C ALA A 42 -2.80 -7.68 26.41
N LYS A 43 -3.18 -6.46 26.05
CA LYS A 43 -3.81 -5.47 26.97
C LYS A 43 -4.70 -4.51 26.20
N SER A 44 -5.63 -3.87 26.92
CA SER A 44 -6.52 -2.90 26.29
C SER A 44 -5.76 -1.68 25.77
N LYS A 45 -6.30 -1.04 24.73
CA LYS A 45 -5.76 0.20 24.20
C LYS A 45 -5.58 1.27 25.27
N MET A 46 -6.50 1.37 26.27
CA MET A 46 -6.39 2.29 27.41
C MET A 46 -5.16 2.06 28.28
N ARG A 47 -4.64 0.85 28.32
CA ARG A 47 -3.46 0.47 29.13
C ARG A 47 -2.17 0.41 28.32
N SER A 48 -2.25 0.70 27.04
CA SER A 48 -1.12 0.61 26.10
C SER A 48 -0.47 1.96 25.89
N SER A 49 0.87 1.98 25.83
CA SER A 49 1.68 3.15 25.48
C SER A 49 1.91 3.30 23.98
N VAL A 50 1.10 2.61 23.15
CA VAL A 50 1.19 2.65 21.67
C VAL A 50 -0.09 3.17 21.05
N SER A 51 0.04 3.69 19.82
CA SER A 51 -1.08 4.09 18.98
C SER A 51 -1.54 2.90 18.13
N VAL A 52 -2.72 2.38 18.42
CA VAL A 52 -3.32 1.24 17.70
C VAL A 52 -4.70 1.59 17.21
N THR A 53 -4.94 1.34 15.93
CA THR A 53 -6.27 1.38 15.32
C THR A 53 -6.69 -0.03 14.96
N ASP A 54 -7.94 -0.33 15.24
CA ASP A 54 -8.62 -1.54 14.80
C ASP A 54 -9.77 -1.15 13.87
N VAL A 55 -9.81 -1.72 12.68
CA VAL A 55 -10.88 -1.52 11.71
C VAL A 55 -11.58 -2.85 11.51
N ASP A 56 -12.83 -2.94 11.93
CA ASP A 56 -13.61 -4.17 11.77
C ASP A 56 -14.05 -4.41 10.32
N GLY A 57 -14.32 -5.67 9.98
CA GLY A 57 -14.68 -6.07 8.63
C GLY A 57 -15.96 -5.42 8.11
N ASP A 58 -16.91 -5.08 8.97
CA ASP A 58 -18.17 -4.44 8.54
C ASP A 58 -17.94 -2.95 8.20
N ALA A 59 -17.08 -2.24 8.95
CA ALA A 59 -16.69 -0.86 8.59
C ALA A 59 -15.98 -0.80 7.22
N ILE A 60 -15.16 -1.80 6.88
CA ILE A 60 -14.52 -1.90 5.57
C ILE A 60 -15.56 -2.14 4.46
N LYS A 61 -16.55 -2.99 4.69
CA LYS A 61 -17.64 -3.25 3.75
C LYS A 61 -18.51 -2.01 3.53
N ASP A 62 -18.85 -1.29 4.60
CA ASP A 62 -19.62 -0.03 4.54
C ASP A 62 -18.86 1.03 3.73
N PHE A 63 -17.56 1.10 3.85
CA PHE A 63 -16.73 2.02 3.06
C PHE A 63 -16.71 1.66 1.57
N GLY A 64 -16.85 0.37 1.23
CA GLY A 64 -16.89 -0.10 -0.16
C GLY A 64 -15.58 0.14 -0.89
N ALA A 65 -14.45 -0.19 -0.26
CA ALA A 65 -13.12 -0.03 -0.84
C ALA A 65 -12.96 -0.83 -2.13
N ARG A 66 -12.33 -0.25 -3.14
CA ARG A 66 -12.08 -0.86 -4.46
C ARG A 66 -10.72 -1.52 -4.57
N SER A 67 -9.85 -1.27 -3.60
CA SER A 67 -8.50 -1.85 -3.51
C SER A 67 -8.03 -1.93 -2.06
N GLU A 68 -7.00 -2.72 -1.81
CA GLU A 68 -6.38 -2.83 -0.48
C GLU A 68 -5.82 -1.47 0.00
N SER A 69 -5.25 -0.69 -0.89
CA SER A 69 -4.75 0.64 -0.53
C SER A 69 -5.87 1.59 -0.10
N GLU A 70 -7.09 1.46 -0.64
CA GLU A 70 -8.24 2.24 -0.17
C GLU A 70 -8.71 1.82 1.23
N VAL A 71 -8.67 0.53 1.57
CA VAL A 71 -8.97 0.06 2.94
C VAL A 71 -8.09 0.76 3.96
N LEU A 72 -6.80 0.93 3.66
CA LEU A 72 -5.86 1.57 4.57
C LEU A 72 -6.11 3.07 4.80
N LEU A 73 -6.92 3.72 3.97
CA LEU A 73 -7.34 5.12 4.19
C LEU A 73 -8.27 5.31 5.40
N LEU A 74 -8.83 4.24 5.93
CA LEU A 74 -9.60 4.26 7.18
C LEU A 74 -8.70 4.39 8.43
N ILE A 75 -7.39 4.19 8.29
CA ILE A 75 -6.43 4.16 9.38
C ILE A 75 -5.73 5.53 9.49
N PRO A 76 -5.83 6.24 10.64
CA PRO A 76 -5.15 7.51 10.82
C PRO A 76 -3.63 7.36 10.70
N GLY A 77 -2.95 8.38 10.17
CA GLY A 77 -1.49 8.39 10.01
C GLY A 77 -0.96 7.57 8.83
N ILE A 78 -1.74 6.67 8.26
CA ILE A 78 -1.38 5.95 7.03
C ILE A 78 -1.68 6.84 5.81
N ARG A 79 -0.72 6.90 4.91
CA ARG A 79 -0.86 7.47 3.57
C ARG A 79 -0.66 6.38 2.55
N THR A 80 -1.56 6.29 1.57
CA THR A 80 -1.44 5.34 0.46
C THR A 80 -1.56 6.05 -0.88
N GLU A 81 -0.82 5.55 -1.86
CA GLU A 81 -0.92 5.94 -3.26
C GLU A 81 -1.05 4.67 -4.10
N ALA A 82 -2.21 4.44 -4.67
CA ALA A 82 -2.43 3.32 -5.59
C ALA A 82 -1.83 3.65 -6.97
N THR A 83 -0.51 3.58 -7.09
CA THR A 83 0.24 4.05 -8.25
C THR A 83 0.00 3.23 -9.52
N ALA A 84 -0.50 2.01 -9.38
CA ALA A 84 -0.70 1.10 -10.51
C ALA A 84 -2.10 0.48 -10.56
N GLY A 85 -3.06 0.96 -9.76
CA GLY A 85 -4.43 0.46 -9.75
C GLY A 85 -4.73 -0.55 -8.63
N PRO A 86 -5.77 -1.37 -8.76
CA PRO A 86 -6.30 -2.14 -7.64
C PRO A 86 -5.52 -3.43 -7.30
N GLY A 87 -4.60 -3.86 -8.14
CA GLY A 87 -3.91 -5.15 -7.99
C GLY A 87 -2.72 -5.16 -7.05
N GLY A 88 -2.34 -4.02 -6.50
CA GLY A 88 -1.15 -3.83 -5.68
C GLY A 88 -0.22 -2.76 -6.24
N ASN A 89 1.05 -2.78 -5.82
CA ASN A 89 2.05 -1.76 -6.12
C ASN A 89 1.72 -0.40 -5.50
N ALA A 90 1.02 -0.40 -4.38
CA ALA A 90 0.75 0.81 -3.64
C ALA A 90 1.99 1.31 -2.89
N ASN A 91 2.18 2.62 -2.87
CA ASN A 91 3.13 3.25 -1.95
C ASN A 91 2.42 3.51 -0.63
N ILE A 92 2.97 3.00 0.46
CA ILE A 92 2.37 3.13 1.79
C ILE A 92 3.39 3.76 2.73
N SER A 93 2.98 4.80 3.42
CA SER A 93 3.78 5.55 4.38
C SER A 93 3.00 5.83 5.67
N VAL A 94 3.70 6.16 6.74
CA VAL A 94 3.13 6.45 8.04
C VAL A 94 3.86 7.63 8.69
N ARG A 95 3.12 8.53 9.35
CA ARG A 95 3.66 9.60 10.22
C ARG A 95 4.77 10.43 9.57
N GLY A 96 4.58 10.82 8.32
CA GLY A 96 5.54 11.65 7.61
C GLY A 96 6.86 10.97 7.24
N LEU A 97 6.98 9.66 7.43
CA LEU A 97 8.07 8.90 6.83
C LEU A 97 7.95 8.97 5.31
N PRO A 98 9.07 9.00 4.56
CA PRO A 98 9.01 9.23 3.13
C PRO A 98 8.18 8.15 2.41
N ILE A 99 7.38 8.61 1.45
CA ILE A 99 6.72 7.75 0.49
C ILE A 99 7.64 7.59 -0.72
N SER A 100 7.80 6.40 -1.23
CA SER A 100 8.63 6.16 -2.40
C SER A 100 7.89 5.37 -3.46
N SER A 101 8.34 5.53 -4.70
CA SER A 101 7.96 4.64 -5.79
C SER A 101 8.55 3.26 -5.56
N GLY A 102 7.83 2.33 -5.04
CA GLY A 102 8.33 0.97 -4.82
C GLY A 102 7.79 0.32 -3.56
N GLY A 103 6.72 0.84 -2.96
CA GLY A 103 5.97 0.16 -1.93
C GLY A 103 5.99 0.78 -0.54
N SER A 104 5.99 -0.06 0.47
CA SER A 104 5.85 0.34 1.86
C SER A 104 7.17 0.16 2.63
N LYS A 105 8.14 1.03 2.40
CA LYS A 105 9.51 0.93 2.95
C LYS A 105 9.57 0.71 4.46
N TYR A 106 8.68 1.35 5.23
CA TYR A 106 8.73 1.39 6.68
C TYR A 106 7.56 0.67 7.34
N VAL A 107 6.74 0.01 6.52
CA VAL A 107 5.50 -0.63 6.95
C VAL A 107 5.50 -2.10 6.57
N GLN A 108 5.17 -2.97 7.50
CA GLN A 108 5.00 -4.39 7.24
C GLN A 108 3.52 -4.75 7.19
N ILE A 109 3.11 -5.48 6.15
CA ILE A 109 1.79 -6.10 6.07
C ILE A 109 1.90 -7.55 6.57
N GLN A 110 1.05 -7.88 7.52
CA GLN A 110 0.97 -9.21 8.14
C GLN A 110 -0.41 -9.83 7.93
N GLU A 111 -0.46 -11.13 7.91
CA GLU A 111 -1.66 -11.94 8.13
C GLU A 111 -1.42 -12.80 9.35
N ASP A 112 -2.32 -12.69 10.35
CA ASP A 112 -2.30 -13.44 11.61
C ASP A 112 -0.99 -13.31 12.40
N GLY A 113 -0.34 -12.14 12.28
CA GLY A 113 0.90 -11.79 12.99
C GLY A 113 2.19 -12.18 12.29
N LEU A 114 2.16 -12.74 11.07
CA LEU A 114 3.33 -13.05 10.28
C LEU A 114 3.36 -12.23 8.97
N PRO A 115 4.53 -11.71 8.54
CA PRO A 115 4.64 -10.96 7.29
C PRO A 115 4.27 -11.80 6.08
N THR A 116 3.51 -11.24 5.14
CA THR A 116 3.19 -11.90 3.87
C THR A 116 4.42 -12.05 2.99
N VAL A 117 5.25 -11.01 2.92
CA VAL A 117 6.63 -11.02 2.45
C VAL A 117 7.46 -10.16 3.39
N GLN A 118 8.76 -10.44 3.45
CA GLN A 118 9.67 -9.79 4.41
C GLN A 118 9.85 -8.29 4.14
N PHE A 119 9.89 -7.90 2.85
CA PHE A 119 10.16 -6.53 2.44
C PHE A 119 8.92 -5.88 1.84
N GLY A 120 8.63 -4.64 2.26
CA GLY A 120 7.50 -3.89 1.77
C GLY A 120 7.74 -3.14 0.45
N ASP A 121 8.98 -2.99 0.05
CA ASP A 121 9.42 -2.11 -1.04
C ASP A 121 10.20 -2.82 -2.16
N MET A 122 10.00 -4.09 -2.36
CA MET A 122 10.54 -4.80 -3.51
C MET A 122 9.84 -4.30 -4.77
N MET A 123 10.57 -3.57 -5.62
CA MET A 123 10.01 -2.94 -6.82
C MET A 123 9.32 -3.97 -7.73
N PHE A 124 8.06 -3.68 -8.08
CA PHE A 124 7.16 -4.54 -8.86
C PHE A 124 6.81 -5.88 -8.20
N SER A 125 6.99 -5.98 -6.88
CA SER A 125 6.63 -7.14 -6.06
C SER A 125 6.44 -6.73 -4.61
N ASN A 126 5.71 -5.63 -4.38
CA ASN A 126 5.47 -5.06 -3.07
C ASN A 126 4.64 -6.01 -2.19
N ASN A 127 4.68 -5.81 -0.88
CA ASN A 127 3.97 -6.67 0.09
C ASN A 127 2.45 -6.69 -0.07
N ASP A 128 1.85 -5.68 -0.72
CA ASP A 128 0.42 -5.61 -1.00
C ASP A 128 -0.04 -6.49 -2.17
N TYR A 129 0.87 -7.08 -2.97
CA TYR A 129 0.50 -8.00 -4.07
C TYR A 129 -0.19 -9.26 -3.57
N TRP A 130 0.18 -9.76 -2.39
CA TRP A 130 -0.29 -11.05 -1.89
C TRP A 130 -1.24 -10.95 -0.70
N THR A 131 -1.76 -9.77 -0.42
CA THR A 131 -2.73 -9.53 0.66
C THR A 131 -4.05 -9.05 0.07
N ARG A 132 -5.16 -9.63 0.51
CA ARG A 132 -6.51 -9.24 0.06
C ARG A 132 -7.46 -9.22 1.24
N PHE A 133 -8.34 -8.21 1.22
CA PHE A 133 -9.49 -8.15 2.11
C PHE A 133 -10.65 -8.98 1.53
N ASP A 134 -11.22 -9.84 2.35
CA ASP A 134 -12.43 -10.62 2.07
C ASP A 134 -13.19 -10.95 3.37
N ASN A 135 -14.21 -11.78 3.27
CA ASN A 135 -15.02 -12.17 4.42
C ASN A 135 -14.28 -13.03 5.48
N ASN A 136 -13.08 -13.54 5.18
CA ASN A 136 -12.25 -14.23 6.17
C ASN A 136 -11.60 -13.27 7.17
N VAL A 137 -11.50 -11.98 6.82
CA VAL A 137 -10.89 -10.98 7.70
C VAL A 137 -11.90 -10.53 8.74
N ASP A 138 -11.55 -10.74 10.00
CA ASP A 138 -12.30 -10.26 11.15
C ASP A 138 -12.07 -8.76 11.35
N SER A 139 -10.80 -8.38 11.43
CA SER A 139 -10.38 -6.99 11.60
C SER A 139 -8.99 -6.74 11.03
N ILE A 140 -8.64 -5.47 10.86
CA ILE A 140 -7.29 -5.02 10.53
C ILE A 140 -6.77 -4.21 11.72
N GLN A 141 -5.83 -4.80 12.46
CA GLN A 141 -5.17 -4.13 13.56
C GLN A 141 -3.89 -3.46 13.08
N THR A 142 -3.81 -2.15 13.25
CA THR A 142 -2.63 -1.37 12.83
C THR A 142 -1.96 -0.75 14.03
N LEU A 143 -0.72 -1.14 14.26
CA LEU A 143 0.17 -0.52 15.23
C LEU A 143 1.05 0.47 14.51
N ARG A 144 1.04 1.72 14.94
CA ARG A 144 1.86 2.82 14.42
C ARG A 144 2.95 3.16 15.42
N GLY A 145 4.18 3.31 14.89
CA GLY A 145 5.33 3.70 15.72
C GLY A 145 5.98 2.56 16.47
N GLY A 146 6.74 2.93 17.38
CA GLY A 146 7.84 2.36 18.09
C GLY A 146 7.91 0.91 18.47
N SER A 147 6.90 0.30 19.05
CA SER A 147 7.01 -1.12 19.44
C SER A 147 7.02 -2.07 18.24
N SER A 148 6.61 -1.60 17.05
CA SER A 148 6.73 -2.37 15.81
C SER A 148 8.16 -2.84 15.56
N SER A 149 9.14 -2.01 15.85
CA SER A 149 10.57 -2.33 15.67
C SER A 149 11.09 -3.46 16.57
N VAL A 150 10.42 -3.74 17.69
CA VAL A 150 10.82 -4.83 18.60
C VAL A 150 10.18 -6.15 18.19
N TYR A 151 8.94 -6.12 17.70
CA TYR A 151 8.17 -7.35 17.43
C TYR A 151 8.00 -7.67 15.96
N ALA A 152 8.49 -6.81 15.06
CA ALA A 152 8.50 -7.05 13.61
C ALA A 152 9.81 -6.59 13.00
N SER A 153 10.33 -7.35 12.02
CA SER A 153 11.53 -6.99 11.27
C SER A 153 11.19 -6.03 10.14
N HIS A 154 12.11 -5.09 9.86
CA HIS A 154 12.01 -4.13 8.74
C HIS A 154 10.75 -3.24 8.74
N ALA A 155 10.10 -3.06 9.90
CA ALA A 155 8.86 -2.31 10.06
C ALA A 155 8.96 -1.18 11.10
N PRO A 156 9.95 -0.28 11.01
CA PRO A 156 10.13 0.72 12.07
C PRO A 156 9.02 1.79 12.12
N GLY A 157 8.17 1.88 11.12
CA GLY A 157 7.07 2.85 11.06
C GLY A 157 5.72 2.30 11.51
N ALA A 158 5.33 1.13 11.01
CA ALA A 158 4.06 0.50 11.37
C ALA A 158 3.99 -0.98 11.01
N VAL A 159 3.07 -1.68 11.68
CA VAL A 159 2.62 -3.04 11.31
C VAL A 159 1.12 -2.98 11.05
N ILE A 160 0.70 -3.48 9.90
CA ILE A 160 -0.69 -3.63 9.49
C ILE A 160 -1.00 -5.13 9.46
N ASN A 161 -1.80 -5.60 10.41
CA ASN A 161 -2.08 -7.03 10.60
C ASN A 161 -3.53 -7.35 10.26
N TYR A 162 -3.74 -8.15 9.21
CA TYR A 162 -5.02 -8.70 8.83
C TYR A 162 -5.31 -9.92 9.68
N MET A 163 -6.27 -9.81 10.57
CA MET A 163 -6.64 -10.88 11.52
C MET A 163 -7.76 -11.73 10.93
N SER A 164 -7.55 -13.05 10.88
CA SER A 164 -8.52 -13.97 10.30
C SER A 164 -9.58 -14.39 11.32
N LYS A 165 -10.83 -14.55 10.87
CA LYS A 165 -11.87 -15.26 11.62
C LYS A 165 -11.44 -16.71 11.88
N THR A 166 -11.88 -17.26 13.02
CA THR A 166 -11.45 -18.60 13.47
C THR A 166 -12.59 -19.60 13.57
N GLY A 167 -13.82 -19.17 13.37
CA GLY A 167 -15.02 -20.03 13.54
C GLY A 167 -15.43 -20.27 15.00
N LYS A 168 -14.89 -19.51 15.96
CA LYS A 168 -15.43 -19.50 17.33
C LYS A 168 -16.87 -19.01 17.37
N GLU A 169 -17.19 -18.05 16.51
CA GLU A 169 -18.57 -17.64 16.21
C GLU A 169 -19.08 -18.49 15.06
N GLU A 170 -20.20 -19.17 15.29
CA GLU A 170 -20.84 -20.02 14.31
C GLU A 170 -21.64 -19.18 13.31
N GLY A 171 -21.68 -19.63 12.07
CA GLY A 171 -22.42 -18.98 11.00
C GLY A 171 -21.55 -18.66 9.80
N GLY A 172 -22.13 -17.90 8.90
CA GLY A 172 -21.44 -17.52 7.66
C GLY A 172 -22.20 -16.49 6.86
N SER A 173 -21.68 -16.19 5.70
CA SER A 173 -22.34 -15.33 4.75
C SER A 173 -21.97 -15.68 3.30
N ILE A 174 -22.88 -15.38 2.39
CA ILE A 174 -22.62 -15.35 0.95
C ILE A 174 -23.14 -14.03 0.40
N GLY A 175 -22.36 -13.38 -0.46
CA GLY A 175 -22.70 -12.08 -1.03
C GLY A 175 -22.35 -11.99 -2.50
N LEU A 176 -23.19 -11.28 -3.25
CA LEU A 176 -22.94 -10.93 -4.64
C LEU A 176 -22.88 -9.41 -4.76
N THR A 177 -21.77 -8.89 -5.24
CA THR A 177 -21.56 -7.47 -5.54
C THR A 177 -21.47 -7.27 -7.05
N LYS A 178 -22.21 -6.27 -7.55
CA LYS A 178 -22.17 -5.86 -8.97
C LYS A 178 -21.89 -4.38 -9.09
N GLY A 179 -20.90 -4.02 -9.92
CA GLY A 179 -20.74 -2.65 -10.41
C GLY A 179 -21.94 -2.26 -11.30
N LEU A 180 -22.54 -1.10 -11.02
CA LEU A 180 -23.71 -0.60 -11.76
C LEU A 180 -23.31 0.35 -12.89
N ASN A 181 -22.21 1.06 -12.75
CA ASN A 181 -21.68 1.98 -13.76
C ASN A 181 -20.23 1.64 -14.16
N PHE A 182 -19.72 0.50 -13.74
CA PHE A 182 -18.42 -0.09 -14.13
C PHE A 182 -18.56 -1.61 -14.19
N ASN A 183 -17.65 -2.26 -14.92
CA ASN A 183 -17.74 -3.70 -15.13
C ASN A 183 -16.95 -4.46 -14.06
N GLU A 184 -17.64 -4.91 -13.03
CA GLU A 184 -17.11 -5.82 -12.01
C GLU A 184 -18.24 -6.64 -11.40
N THR A 185 -18.00 -7.92 -11.22
CA THR A 185 -18.82 -8.83 -10.44
C THR A 185 -17.94 -9.53 -9.43
N ARG A 186 -18.35 -9.53 -8.16
CA ARG A 186 -17.64 -10.21 -7.09
C ARG A 186 -18.60 -11.04 -6.25
N VAL A 187 -18.22 -12.27 -5.96
CA VAL A 187 -18.90 -13.17 -5.04
C VAL A 187 -17.98 -13.40 -3.86
N ASP A 188 -18.46 -13.08 -2.65
CA ASP A 188 -17.79 -13.36 -1.40
C ASP A 188 -18.55 -14.41 -0.63
N GLY A 189 -17.84 -15.31 0.07
CA GLY A 189 -18.47 -16.31 0.94
C GLY A 189 -17.56 -16.69 2.10
N ASP A 190 -18.18 -16.97 3.24
CA ASP A 190 -17.49 -17.51 4.41
C ASP A 190 -18.42 -18.37 5.25
N VAL A 191 -17.86 -19.34 5.94
CA VAL A 191 -18.55 -20.17 6.94
C VAL A 191 -17.57 -20.62 8.00
N GLY A 192 -18.00 -20.61 9.24
CA GLY A 192 -17.24 -21.10 10.38
C GLY A 192 -18.14 -21.71 11.44
N GLY A 193 -17.58 -22.53 12.30
CA GLY A 193 -18.31 -23.17 13.37
C GLY A 193 -17.48 -24.22 14.10
N ARG A 194 -18.15 -24.93 15.00
CA ARG A 194 -17.54 -25.97 15.83
C ARG A 194 -17.57 -27.34 15.18
N ILE A 195 -16.52 -28.11 15.45
CA ILE A 195 -16.44 -29.56 15.15
C ILE A 195 -16.23 -30.27 16.48
N GLY A 196 -17.32 -30.73 17.11
CA GLY A 196 -17.28 -31.31 18.44
C GLY A 196 -17.11 -30.22 19.53
N THR A 197 -16.43 -30.58 20.63
CA THR A 197 -16.33 -29.72 21.84
C THR A 197 -15.18 -28.75 21.84
N ASP A 198 -14.09 -29.06 21.14
CA ASP A 198 -12.79 -28.40 21.28
C ASP A 198 -12.10 -28.05 19.94
N MET A 199 -12.82 -28.21 18.84
CA MET A 199 -12.34 -27.83 17.51
C MET A 199 -13.29 -26.83 16.86
N TYR A 200 -12.73 -25.91 16.09
CA TYR A 200 -13.49 -25.03 15.19
C TYR A 200 -12.76 -24.84 13.87
N TYR A 201 -13.52 -24.46 12.88
CA TYR A 201 -13.01 -24.18 11.55
C TYR A 201 -13.58 -22.89 11.01
N HIS A 202 -12.86 -22.28 10.10
CA HIS A 202 -13.38 -21.22 9.26
C HIS A 202 -12.85 -21.40 7.85
N VAL A 203 -13.72 -21.19 6.86
CA VAL A 203 -13.39 -21.24 5.43
C VAL A 203 -14.12 -20.11 4.74
N GLY A 204 -13.46 -19.42 3.85
CA GLY A 204 -14.09 -18.40 3.03
C GLY A 204 -13.14 -17.83 1.99
N GLY A 205 -13.66 -16.87 1.25
CA GLY A 205 -12.92 -16.22 0.18
C GLY A 205 -13.81 -15.44 -0.76
N TYR A 206 -13.26 -15.11 -1.91
CA TYR A 206 -13.99 -14.44 -2.97
C TYR A 206 -13.57 -14.95 -4.34
N PHE A 207 -14.47 -14.72 -5.31
CA PHE A 207 -14.19 -14.74 -6.74
C PHE A 207 -14.61 -13.41 -7.33
N ARG A 208 -13.83 -12.83 -8.26
CA ARG A 208 -14.21 -11.62 -8.99
C ARG A 208 -13.84 -11.71 -10.47
N ASP A 209 -14.61 -10.98 -11.29
CA ASP A 209 -14.41 -10.87 -12.73
C ASP A 209 -14.89 -9.51 -13.22
N GLY A 210 -14.18 -8.93 -14.21
CA GLY A 210 -14.54 -7.66 -14.84
C GLY A 210 -13.39 -6.87 -15.40
N GLU A 211 -13.51 -5.54 -15.32
CA GLU A 211 -12.51 -4.58 -15.77
C GLU A 211 -12.00 -3.69 -14.61
N GLY A 212 -12.81 -3.56 -13.55
CA GLY A 212 -12.56 -2.63 -12.46
C GLY A 212 -13.14 -1.24 -12.71
N ALA A 213 -12.78 -0.28 -11.86
CA ALA A 213 -13.36 1.06 -11.82
C ALA A 213 -12.91 2.00 -12.96
N ARG A 214 -11.84 1.68 -13.66
CA ARG A 214 -11.37 2.36 -14.88
C ARG A 214 -11.51 1.42 -16.05
N GLN A 215 -11.73 1.99 -17.24
CA GLN A 215 -11.85 1.22 -18.48
C GLN A 215 -10.53 0.48 -18.76
N ALA A 216 -10.65 -0.83 -18.92
CA ALA A 216 -9.55 -1.72 -19.23
C ALA A 216 -10.01 -2.77 -20.27
N ALA A 217 -9.24 -3.83 -20.48
CA ALA A 217 -9.71 -4.94 -21.29
C ALA A 217 -10.81 -5.71 -20.57
N PRO A 218 -11.82 -6.20 -21.28
CA PRO A 218 -12.76 -7.18 -20.73
C PRO A 218 -12.01 -8.35 -20.08
N GLY A 219 -12.34 -8.69 -18.83
CA GLY A 219 -11.68 -9.73 -18.07
C GLY A 219 -10.25 -9.40 -17.60
N ALA A 220 -9.81 -8.13 -17.64
CA ALA A 220 -8.51 -7.74 -17.09
C ALA A 220 -8.45 -7.80 -15.56
N LEU A 221 -9.61 -7.77 -14.89
CA LEU A 221 -9.76 -8.01 -13.46
C LEU A 221 -10.44 -9.35 -13.27
N HIS A 222 -9.70 -10.36 -12.82
CA HIS A 222 -10.28 -11.68 -12.55
C HIS A 222 -9.44 -12.43 -11.53
N GLY A 223 -10.07 -13.32 -10.79
CA GLY A 223 -9.35 -14.22 -9.89
C GLY A 223 -10.12 -14.52 -8.61
N TYR A 224 -9.41 -15.13 -7.67
CA TYR A 224 -9.99 -15.60 -6.40
C TYR A 224 -8.97 -15.61 -5.27
N GLN A 225 -9.48 -15.56 -4.05
CA GLN A 225 -8.77 -15.97 -2.85
C GLN A 225 -9.63 -16.96 -2.06
N ILE A 226 -9.00 -17.98 -1.51
CA ILE A 226 -9.60 -18.89 -0.53
C ILE A 226 -8.64 -18.95 0.67
N LYS A 227 -9.20 -18.79 1.87
CA LYS A 227 -8.50 -19.02 3.14
C LYS A 227 -9.29 -20.01 3.97
N ALA A 228 -8.59 -20.84 4.72
CA ALA A 228 -9.19 -21.76 5.66
C ALA A 228 -8.31 -21.89 6.89
N ASN A 229 -8.93 -22.11 8.04
CA ASN A 229 -8.22 -22.51 9.24
C ASN A 229 -9.01 -23.55 10.05
N VAL A 230 -8.28 -24.35 10.79
CA VAL A 230 -8.82 -25.29 11.77
C VAL A 230 -8.05 -25.12 13.06
N THR A 231 -8.76 -24.92 14.15
CA THR A 231 -8.20 -24.75 15.51
C THR A 231 -8.65 -25.89 16.40
N LYS A 232 -7.70 -26.51 17.09
CA LYS A 232 -7.92 -27.50 18.13
C LYS A 232 -7.48 -26.93 19.47
N GLU A 233 -8.39 -26.78 20.44
CA GLU A 233 -8.05 -26.39 21.81
C GLU A 233 -7.58 -27.61 22.61
N PHE A 234 -6.72 -27.39 23.60
CA PHE A 234 -6.22 -28.47 24.47
C PHE A 234 -7.13 -28.63 25.68
N ASN A 235 -7.44 -29.89 26.03
CA ASN A 235 -8.15 -30.22 27.25
C ASN A 235 -7.21 -30.06 28.45
N GLY A 236 -7.62 -29.28 29.43
CA GLY A 236 -6.90 -29.12 30.72
C GLY A 236 -5.80 -28.03 30.73
N THR A 237 -5.54 -27.38 29.60
CA THR A 237 -4.67 -26.19 29.50
C THR A 237 -5.36 -25.11 28.70
N LYS A 238 -4.97 -23.82 28.89
CA LYS A 238 -5.39 -22.73 28.02
C LYS A 238 -4.46 -22.67 26.81
N GLY A 239 -4.67 -23.58 25.87
CA GLY A 239 -3.81 -23.65 24.69
C GLY A 239 -4.55 -24.19 23.48
N TYR A 240 -3.94 -23.97 22.31
CA TYR A 240 -4.46 -24.46 21.02
C TYR A 240 -3.34 -24.69 20.01
N ILE A 241 -3.69 -25.47 18.99
CA ILE A 241 -2.99 -25.49 17.72
C ILE A 241 -3.94 -25.02 16.62
N ARG A 242 -3.41 -24.31 15.64
CA ARG A 242 -4.17 -23.86 14.45
C ARG A 242 -3.37 -24.14 13.20
N LEU A 243 -4.05 -24.70 12.21
CA LEU A 243 -3.55 -24.82 10.85
C LEU A 243 -4.22 -23.74 9.99
N ASN A 244 -3.44 -22.97 9.26
CA ASN A 244 -3.88 -21.93 8.34
C ASN A 244 -3.51 -22.31 6.90
N LEU A 245 -4.45 -22.14 5.98
CA LEU A 245 -4.27 -22.41 4.55
C LEU A 245 -4.71 -21.18 3.74
N LYS A 246 -3.99 -20.90 2.65
CA LYS A 246 -4.34 -19.84 1.70
C LYS A 246 -4.03 -20.25 0.27
N ALA A 247 -4.93 -19.87 -0.63
CA ALA A 247 -4.71 -19.88 -2.08
C ALA A 247 -5.23 -18.56 -2.66
N LEU A 248 -4.38 -17.85 -3.39
CA LEU A 248 -4.69 -16.62 -4.12
C LEU A 248 -4.20 -16.80 -5.56
N ASP A 249 -5.04 -16.50 -6.53
CA ASP A 249 -4.67 -16.36 -7.94
C ASP A 249 -5.52 -15.25 -8.54
N GLU A 250 -4.91 -14.10 -8.78
CA GLU A 250 -5.63 -12.93 -9.23
C GLU A 250 -4.80 -12.13 -10.24
N THR A 251 -5.50 -11.60 -11.23
CA THR A 251 -5.01 -10.62 -12.20
C THR A 251 -5.81 -9.35 -12.08
N ALA A 252 -5.15 -8.20 -12.08
CA ALA A 252 -5.79 -6.89 -12.02
C ALA A 252 -5.17 -5.92 -13.03
N PRO A 253 -5.97 -5.05 -13.68
CA PRO A 253 -5.45 -4.09 -14.64
C PRO A 253 -4.55 -3.07 -13.96
N THR A 254 -3.58 -2.54 -14.69
CA THR A 254 -2.73 -1.44 -14.25
C THR A 254 -3.23 -0.11 -14.82
N THR A 255 -3.19 0.93 -14.00
CA THR A 255 -3.57 2.30 -14.38
C THR A 255 -2.59 3.31 -13.78
N PRO A 256 -1.27 3.26 -14.15
CA PRO A 256 -0.24 3.92 -13.36
C PRO A 256 -0.28 5.45 -13.45
N GLN A 257 -0.59 6.01 -14.58
CA GLN A 257 -0.63 7.47 -14.78
C GLN A 257 -1.74 7.85 -15.75
N THR A 258 -2.29 9.03 -15.52
CA THR A 258 -3.25 9.67 -16.40
C THR A 258 -2.77 11.07 -16.75
N PHE A 259 -3.52 11.81 -17.54
CA PHE A 259 -3.27 13.21 -17.78
C PHE A 259 -4.58 14.00 -17.72
N LEU A 260 -4.45 15.28 -17.37
CA LEU A 260 -5.56 16.19 -17.16
C LEU A 260 -5.15 17.60 -17.59
N THR A 261 -6.11 18.49 -17.76
CA THR A 261 -5.83 19.91 -17.91
C THR A 261 -5.92 20.63 -16.58
N ALA A 262 -5.08 21.64 -16.38
CA ALA A 262 -5.14 22.52 -15.23
C ALA A 262 -4.70 23.94 -15.61
N THR A 263 -5.13 24.93 -14.83
CA THR A 263 -4.63 26.30 -14.89
C THR A 263 -3.59 26.47 -13.80
N SER A 264 -2.41 27.01 -14.16
CA SER A 264 -1.36 27.35 -13.20
C SER A 264 -1.37 28.86 -12.96
N SER A 265 -1.47 29.26 -11.68
CA SER A 265 -1.32 30.64 -11.26
C SER A 265 -0.35 30.69 -10.07
N ASN A 266 0.77 31.40 -10.23
CA ASN A 266 1.83 31.46 -9.23
C ASN A 266 2.27 30.08 -8.70
N GLY A 267 2.36 29.07 -9.61
CA GLY A 267 2.73 27.71 -9.26
C GLY A 267 1.61 26.89 -8.60
N VAL A 268 0.42 27.44 -8.40
CA VAL A 268 -0.74 26.71 -7.89
C VAL A 268 -1.60 26.21 -9.03
N LEU A 269 -1.78 24.88 -9.12
CA LEU A 269 -2.66 24.27 -10.09
C LEU A 269 -4.11 24.26 -9.61
N SER A 270 -5.04 24.57 -10.50
CA SER A 270 -6.48 24.63 -10.26
C SER A 270 -7.25 24.41 -11.56
N GLY A 271 -8.60 24.40 -11.49
CA GLY A 271 -9.45 24.27 -12.66
C GLY A 271 -9.23 22.97 -13.42
N PHE A 272 -9.12 21.84 -12.70
CA PHE A 272 -8.86 20.54 -13.29
C PHE A 272 -9.99 20.11 -14.22
N GLY A 273 -9.62 19.65 -15.42
CA GLY A 273 -10.52 19.16 -16.43
C GLY A 273 -9.93 18.01 -17.25
N ASN A 274 -10.78 17.36 -18.02
CA ASN A 274 -10.33 16.33 -18.95
C ASN A 274 -9.48 16.94 -20.08
N ALA A 275 -8.42 16.23 -20.45
CA ALA A 275 -7.69 16.57 -21.67
C ALA A 275 -8.48 16.15 -22.92
N ARG A 276 -8.16 16.73 -24.08
CA ARG A 276 -8.76 16.33 -25.35
C ARG A 276 -8.57 14.83 -25.56
N GLY A 277 -9.63 14.10 -25.89
CA GLY A 277 -9.59 12.68 -26.19
C GLY A 277 -9.22 11.76 -25.02
N PHE A 278 -9.26 12.27 -23.76
CA PHE A 278 -8.96 11.46 -22.58
C PHE A 278 -9.76 11.91 -21.35
N ASN A 279 -10.52 11.00 -20.77
CA ASN A 279 -11.26 11.24 -19.55
C ASN A 279 -10.45 10.77 -18.33
N GLY A 280 -9.82 11.70 -17.60
CA GLY A 280 -8.94 11.41 -16.49
C GLY A 280 -9.59 10.63 -15.33
N LEU A 281 -10.93 10.60 -15.22
CA LEU A 281 -11.67 9.87 -14.19
C LEU A 281 -11.85 8.38 -14.51
N TYR A 282 -12.03 8.05 -15.80
CA TYR A 282 -12.48 6.70 -16.19
C TYR A 282 -11.55 6.02 -17.20
N ASP A 283 -10.87 6.77 -18.07
CA ASP A 283 -9.97 6.18 -19.05
C ASP A 283 -8.70 5.64 -18.39
N SER A 284 -8.11 4.65 -19.01
CA SER A 284 -6.81 4.11 -18.68
C SER A 284 -5.88 4.13 -19.90
N GLN A 285 -4.67 3.64 -19.73
CA GLN A 285 -3.70 3.49 -20.80
C GLN A 285 -3.98 2.27 -21.68
N TYR A 286 -4.98 1.49 -21.33
CA TYR A 286 -5.39 0.34 -22.14
C TYR A 286 -5.93 0.76 -23.48
N SER A 287 -5.55 -0.01 -24.50
CA SER A 287 -6.12 0.05 -25.84
C SER A 287 -6.13 -1.34 -26.43
N LYS A 288 -7.21 -1.70 -27.10
CA LYS A 288 -7.26 -2.93 -27.90
C LYS A 288 -6.23 -2.96 -29.04
N PHE A 289 -5.68 -1.80 -29.41
CA PHE A 289 -4.66 -1.67 -30.46
C PHE A 289 -3.23 -1.72 -29.93
N ASN A 290 -3.00 -1.46 -28.62
CA ASN A 290 -1.68 -1.47 -28.01
C ASN A 290 -1.53 -2.52 -26.90
N SER A 291 -2.54 -3.35 -26.65
CA SER A 291 -2.56 -4.32 -25.54
C SER A 291 -1.46 -5.37 -25.61
N SER A 292 -0.94 -5.67 -26.81
CA SER A 292 0.17 -6.60 -27.01
C SER A 292 1.43 -5.88 -27.47
N PHE A 293 2.58 -6.33 -26.99
CA PHE A 293 3.89 -5.80 -27.38
C PHE A 293 4.98 -6.87 -27.33
N PRO A 294 6.01 -6.79 -28.21
CA PRO A 294 7.16 -7.67 -28.11
C PRO A 294 7.97 -7.38 -26.86
N ALA A 295 8.23 -8.37 -26.04
CA ALA A 295 9.12 -8.30 -24.89
C ALA A 295 10.28 -9.27 -25.10
N MET A 296 11.50 -8.81 -24.83
CA MET A 296 12.69 -9.62 -24.94
C MET A 296 13.07 -10.17 -23.55
N ASP A 297 13.19 -11.52 -23.43
CA ASP A 297 13.74 -12.13 -22.22
C ASP A 297 15.15 -11.54 -21.97
N PRO A 298 15.41 -10.96 -20.78
CA PRO A 298 16.65 -10.24 -20.53
C PRO A 298 17.89 -11.13 -20.49
N VAL A 299 17.71 -12.45 -20.32
CA VAL A 299 18.81 -13.43 -20.23
C VAL A 299 19.12 -14.08 -21.57
N THR A 300 18.08 -14.58 -22.24
CA THR A 300 18.21 -15.38 -23.47
C THR A 300 18.18 -14.55 -24.75
N GLY A 301 17.67 -13.31 -24.69
CA GLY A 301 17.43 -12.48 -25.88
C GLY A 301 16.23 -12.93 -26.71
N GLN A 302 15.48 -13.96 -26.27
CA GLN A 302 14.31 -14.44 -26.98
C GLN A 302 13.16 -13.45 -26.90
N ILE A 303 12.55 -13.13 -28.05
CA ILE A 303 11.39 -12.23 -28.11
C ILE A 303 10.11 -13.05 -28.01
N SER A 304 9.20 -12.61 -27.14
CA SER A 304 7.84 -13.15 -27.01
C SER A 304 6.82 -12.00 -26.95
N GLN A 305 5.56 -12.31 -27.21
CA GLN A 305 4.49 -11.31 -27.03
C GLN A 305 4.09 -11.23 -25.57
N SER A 306 4.13 -10.03 -25.00
CA SER A 306 3.59 -9.71 -23.68
C SER A 306 2.24 -9.01 -23.83
N SER A 307 1.42 -9.01 -22.79
CA SER A 307 0.11 -8.39 -22.82
C SER A 307 -0.11 -7.44 -21.63
N LEU A 308 -0.53 -6.22 -21.95
CA LEU A 308 -0.92 -5.22 -20.94
C LEU A 308 -2.22 -5.61 -20.22
N THR A 309 -2.99 -6.57 -20.75
CA THR A 309 -4.22 -7.05 -20.10
C THR A 309 -3.93 -7.89 -18.86
N ASN A 310 -2.71 -8.42 -18.76
CA ASN A 310 -2.29 -9.20 -17.57
C ASN A 310 -1.99 -8.29 -16.36
N GLY A 311 -1.70 -7.02 -16.56
CA GLY A 311 -1.55 -6.04 -15.50
C GLY A 311 -0.65 -6.50 -14.36
N ILE A 312 -1.20 -6.58 -13.16
CA ILE A 312 -0.57 -7.20 -11.99
C ILE A 312 -1.17 -8.59 -11.80
N THR A 313 -0.34 -9.62 -11.87
CA THR A 313 -0.69 -10.98 -11.45
C THR A 313 -0.13 -11.26 -10.07
N SER A 314 -0.96 -11.83 -9.20
CA SER A 314 -0.60 -12.18 -7.82
C SER A 314 -1.02 -13.62 -7.55
N LYS A 315 -0.04 -14.49 -7.28
CA LYS A 315 -0.27 -15.90 -6.93
C LYS A 315 0.37 -16.20 -5.60
N SER A 316 -0.40 -16.79 -4.69
CA SER A 316 0.12 -17.20 -3.38
C SER A 316 -0.52 -18.51 -2.97
N LYS A 317 0.31 -19.44 -2.50
CA LYS A 317 -0.15 -20.62 -1.77
C LYS A 317 0.63 -20.70 -0.48
N SER A 318 -0.05 -20.83 0.66
CA SER A 318 0.64 -20.92 1.93
C SER A 318 0.00 -21.91 2.88
N VAL A 319 0.86 -22.48 3.72
CA VAL A 319 0.49 -23.30 4.87
C VAL A 319 1.15 -22.66 6.09
N GLY A 320 0.34 -22.36 7.10
CA GLY A 320 0.78 -21.80 8.38
C GLY A 320 0.33 -22.65 9.55
N PHE A 321 1.05 -22.53 10.64
CA PHE A 321 0.74 -23.23 11.87
C PHE A 321 0.95 -22.30 13.05
N GLU A 322 0.01 -22.35 14.01
CA GLU A 322 0.11 -21.62 15.26
C GLU A 322 0.00 -22.61 16.41
N PHE A 323 0.86 -22.44 17.39
CA PHE A 323 0.83 -23.12 18.67
C PHE A 323 0.83 -22.09 19.79
N HIS A 324 -0.10 -22.21 20.71
CA HIS A 324 -0.18 -21.42 21.92
C HIS A 324 -0.47 -22.35 23.09
N ASN A 325 0.26 -22.22 24.20
CA ASN A 325 -0.03 -22.99 25.38
C ASN A 325 0.42 -22.28 26.65
N GLU A 326 -0.51 -22.09 27.58
CA GLU A 326 -0.24 -21.66 28.95
C GLU A 326 0.08 -22.88 29.81
N LEU A 327 1.32 -23.01 30.24
CA LEU A 327 1.80 -24.12 31.10
C LEU A 327 1.42 -23.90 32.55
N ASN A 328 1.26 -25.01 33.34
CA ASN A 328 0.88 -24.97 34.76
C ASN A 328 1.85 -24.20 35.66
N ASN A 329 3.09 -24.00 35.21
CA ASN A 329 4.13 -23.22 35.92
C ASN A 329 4.10 -21.74 35.59
N GLY A 330 3.07 -21.28 34.86
CA GLY A 330 2.83 -19.88 34.48
C GLY A 330 3.66 -19.38 33.28
N PHE A 331 4.38 -20.25 32.55
CA PHE A 331 4.96 -19.92 31.28
C PHE A 331 3.92 -20.06 30.17
N THR A 332 3.96 -19.14 29.23
CA THR A 332 3.23 -19.26 27.94
C THR A 332 4.24 -19.47 26.83
N VAL A 333 3.99 -20.47 26.00
CA VAL A 333 4.80 -20.77 24.82
C VAL A 333 3.97 -20.49 23.58
N ASP A 334 4.50 -19.68 22.70
CA ASP A 334 3.91 -19.34 21.39
C ASP A 334 4.86 -19.74 20.29
N ASN A 335 4.33 -20.31 19.22
CA ASN A 335 5.06 -20.48 17.97
C ASN A 335 4.13 -20.29 16.78
N LYS A 336 4.55 -19.46 15.86
CA LYS A 336 3.88 -19.27 14.57
C LYS A 336 4.85 -19.49 13.45
N PHE A 337 4.49 -20.30 12.46
CA PHE A 337 5.28 -20.37 11.23
C PHE A 337 4.40 -20.39 10.00
N ARG A 338 4.95 -19.96 8.88
CA ARG A 338 4.31 -20.05 7.57
C ARG A 338 5.35 -20.32 6.48
N VAL A 339 4.99 -21.24 5.57
CA VAL A 339 5.65 -21.43 4.29
C VAL A 339 4.74 -20.91 3.20
N SER A 340 5.27 -20.04 2.34
CA SER A 340 4.53 -19.48 1.23
C SER A 340 5.26 -19.65 -0.09
N GLN A 341 4.52 -19.99 -1.13
CA GLN A 341 4.93 -19.90 -2.52
C GLN A 341 4.24 -18.67 -3.10
N ASN A 342 4.99 -17.59 -3.30
CA ASN A 342 4.49 -16.37 -3.89
C ASN A 342 5.13 -16.16 -5.24
N ALA A 343 4.32 -15.79 -6.23
CA ALA A 343 4.76 -15.47 -7.59
C ALA A 343 3.88 -14.36 -8.15
N GLY A 344 4.31 -13.74 -9.24
CA GLY A 344 3.53 -12.68 -9.86
C GLY A 344 4.19 -12.11 -11.09
N ALA A 345 3.56 -11.05 -11.59
CA ALA A 345 4.09 -10.25 -12.68
C ALA A 345 3.57 -8.81 -12.58
N PHE A 346 4.31 -7.90 -13.18
CA PHE A 346 3.89 -6.54 -13.40
C PHE A 346 4.02 -6.21 -14.89
N GLN A 347 2.90 -6.06 -15.56
CA GLN A 347 2.84 -5.76 -17.00
C GLN A 347 2.03 -4.48 -17.22
N THR A 348 2.69 -3.47 -17.76
CA THR A 348 2.05 -2.16 -17.97
C THR A 348 2.79 -1.36 -19.01
N GLN A 349 2.21 -0.24 -19.41
CA GLN A 349 2.91 0.81 -20.11
C GLN A 349 2.87 2.07 -19.24
N PHE A 350 4.02 2.50 -18.75
CA PHE A 350 4.14 3.84 -18.16
C PHE A 350 4.20 4.85 -19.30
N TRP A 351 3.31 5.84 -19.26
CA TRP A 351 3.28 6.89 -20.25
C TRP A 351 4.25 8.01 -19.89
N ASP A 352 5.16 8.30 -20.83
CA ASP A 352 5.92 9.54 -20.91
C ASP A 352 5.30 10.36 -22.05
N VAL A 353 4.29 11.15 -21.70
CA VAL A 353 3.43 11.87 -22.63
C VAL A 353 4.11 13.15 -23.08
N LYS A 354 4.11 13.40 -24.38
CA LYS A 354 4.72 14.59 -25.01
C LYS A 354 4.08 14.93 -26.35
N THR A 355 4.48 16.07 -26.93
CA THR A 355 4.09 16.44 -28.30
C THR A 355 4.74 15.51 -29.32
N LEU A 356 4.12 15.38 -30.51
CA LEU A 356 4.68 14.57 -31.60
C LEU A 356 6.09 15.04 -31.97
N SER A 357 6.30 16.35 -32.13
CA SER A 357 7.61 16.91 -32.45
C SER A 357 8.68 16.57 -31.41
N SER A 358 8.34 16.64 -30.13
CA SER A 358 9.27 16.25 -29.02
C SER A 358 9.56 14.76 -29.05
N ALA A 359 8.59 13.91 -29.36
CA ALA A 359 8.80 12.47 -29.50
C ALA A 359 9.72 12.13 -30.68
N LEU A 360 9.50 12.70 -31.81
CA LEU A 360 10.35 12.51 -33.00
C LEU A 360 11.77 13.03 -32.72
N GLY A 361 11.92 14.22 -32.11
CA GLY A 361 13.22 14.79 -31.74
C GLY A 361 14.03 13.93 -30.79
N GLY A 362 13.40 13.05 -30.01
CA GLY A 362 14.05 12.09 -29.14
C GLY A 362 14.51 10.79 -29.82
N ILE A 363 14.18 10.58 -31.11
CA ILE A 363 14.57 9.37 -31.85
C ILE A 363 15.51 9.80 -32.99
N THR A 364 16.77 9.37 -32.91
CA THR A 364 17.80 9.76 -33.87
C THR A 364 17.41 9.38 -35.30
N GLY A 365 17.44 10.36 -36.18
CA GLY A 365 17.13 10.19 -37.62
C GLY A 365 15.63 10.18 -37.94
N ALA A 366 14.76 10.37 -36.94
CA ALA A 366 13.32 10.42 -37.18
C ALA A 366 12.91 11.61 -38.05
N SER A 367 12.03 11.35 -38.98
CA SER A 367 11.50 12.37 -39.90
C SER A 367 9.97 12.48 -39.78
N TYR A 368 9.28 11.36 -39.64
CA TYR A 368 7.84 11.31 -39.51
C TYR A 368 7.38 9.99 -38.87
N ALA A 369 6.11 9.89 -38.55
CA ALA A 369 5.52 8.69 -37.95
C ALA A 369 4.25 8.27 -38.67
N LYS A 370 3.91 6.97 -38.60
CA LYS A 370 2.66 6.39 -39.12
C LYS A 370 1.98 5.55 -38.05
N TYR A 371 0.67 5.54 -38.05
CA TYR A 371 -0.12 4.61 -37.28
C TYR A 371 0.11 3.17 -37.78
N LEU A 372 0.55 2.29 -36.91
CA LEU A 372 0.76 0.87 -37.23
C LEU A 372 -0.57 0.13 -37.40
N ASN A 373 -1.52 0.46 -36.55
CA ASN A 373 -2.80 -0.24 -36.44
C ASN A 373 -3.94 0.72 -36.08
N GLY A 374 -5.12 0.16 -35.77
CA GLY A 374 -6.31 0.96 -35.46
C GLY A 374 -6.99 1.58 -36.67
N PRO A 375 -7.98 2.46 -36.45
CA PRO A 375 -8.78 3.07 -37.53
C PRO A 375 -7.97 3.95 -38.49
N LYS A 376 -6.78 4.39 -38.09
CA LYS A 376 -5.89 5.28 -38.85
C LYS A 376 -4.67 4.55 -39.41
N ALA A 377 -4.67 3.21 -39.41
CA ALA A 377 -3.52 2.40 -39.86
C ALA A 377 -2.98 2.88 -41.21
N GLY A 378 -1.65 3.03 -41.32
CA GLY A 378 -0.94 3.53 -42.51
C GLY A 378 -0.94 5.05 -42.71
N GLN A 379 -1.79 5.80 -42.02
CA GLN A 379 -1.81 7.27 -42.12
C GLN A 379 -0.60 7.88 -41.40
N VAL A 380 -0.09 8.99 -41.95
CA VAL A 380 0.93 9.80 -41.29
C VAL A 380 0.32 10.44 -40.04
N VAL A 381 1.04 10.35 -38.94
CA VAL A 381 0.64 10.96 -37.65
C VAL A 381 0.90 12.46 -37.70
N THR A 382 -0.10 13.24 -37.32
CA THR A 382 -0.03 14.71 -37.24
C THR A 382 -0.72 15.16 -35.94
N ASP A 383 -0.41 16.35 -35.44
CA ASP A 383 -1.08 16.90 -34.25
C ASP A 383 -2.60 17.00 -34.42
N ALA A 384 -3.06 17.19 -35.68
CA ALA A 384 -4.49 17.32 -36.03
C ALA A 384 -5.23 15.97 -35.90
N ASN A 385 -4.58 14.85 -36.29
CA ASN A 385 -5.24 13.55 -36.30
C ASN A 385 -4.95 12.71 -35.03
N LEU A 386 -4.07 13.15 -34.13
CA LEU A 386 -3.96 12.59 -32.77
C LEU A 386 -5.20 12.94 -31.95
N ALA A 387 -5.81 11.97 -31.27
CA ALA A 387 -7.02 12.18 -30.48
C ALA A 387 -6.79 13.21 -29.36
N SER A 388 -5.69 13.10 -28.60
CA SER A 388 -5.30 14.07 -27.57
C SER A 388 -4.39 15.19 -28.09
N GLY A 389 -3.83 15.08 -29.29
CA GLY A 389 -2.72 15.91 -29.78
C GLY A 389 -1.36 15.48 -29.19
N LEU A 390 -1.30 14.33 -28.51
CA LEU A 390 -0.12 13.88 -27.79
C LEU A 390 0.19 12.41 -28.10
N VAL A 391 1.45 12.06 -27.95
CA VAL A 391 1.98 10.70 -28.01
C VAL A 391 2.67 10.34 -26.70
N SER A 392 2.83 9.06 -26.43
CA SER A 392 3.66 8.58 -25.35
C SER A 392 4.87 7.85 -25.91
N THR A 393 6.04 8.10 -25.31
CA THR A 393 7.29 7.34 -25.53
C THR A 393 7.70 6.61 -24.26
N GLY A 394 6.74 6.22 -23.44
CA GLY A 394 7.02 5.58 -22.16
C GLY A 394 7.43 4.12 -22.26
N GLY A 395 7.75 3.53 -21.10
CA GLY A 395 8.22 2.15 -21.02
C GLY A 395 7.09 1.14 -21.12
N ALA A 396 7.18 0.22 -22.09
CA ALA A 396 6.43 -1.04 -22.05
C ALA A 396 7.17 -1.98 -21.10
N ILE A 397 6.52 -2.32 -19.99
CA ILE A 397 7.11 -3.01 -18.84
C ILE A 397 6.58 -4.44 -18.80
N ASN A 398 7.49 -5.39 -18.72
CA ASN A 398 7.20 -6.78 -18.42
C ASN A 398 8.18 -7.27 -17.35
N VAL A 399 7.78 -7.20 -16.10
CA VAL A 399 8.52 -7.75 -14.97
C VAL A 399 7.85 -9.04 -14.54
N GLN A 400 8.58 -10.13 -14.63
CA GLN A 400 8.15 -11.43 -14.12
C GLN A 400 8.80 -11.69 -12.76
N THR A 401 8.01 -12.18 -11.81
CA THR A 401 8.45 -12.56 -10.47
C THR A 401 8.10 -14.03 -10.21
N PRO A 402 8.90 -14.95 -10.72
CA PRO A 402 8.59 -16.38 -10.61
C PRO A 402 8.68 -16.92 -9.18
N ASP A 403 9.47 -16.31 -8.32
CA ASP A 403 9.61 -16.77 -6.93
C ASP A 403 9.85 -15.60 -5.96
N MET A 404 8.89 -15.37 -5.09
CA MET A 404 8.94 -14.55 -3.88
C MET A 404 8.50 -15.38 -2.67
N GLY A 405 8.76 -16.68 -2.72
CA GLY A 405 8.43 -17.61 -1.65
C GLY A 405 9.19 -17.30 -0.36
N ASN A 406 8.57 -17.58 0.75
CA ASN A 406 9.19 -17.35 2.05
C ASN A 406 8.89 -18.48 3.05
N PHE A 407 9.78 -18.61 4.01
CA PHE A 407 9.57 -19.29 5.28
C PHE A 407 9.70 -18.27 6.40
N VAL A 408 8.74 -18.23 7.30
CA VAL A 408 8.75 -17.32 8.46
C VAL A 408 8.38 -18.12 9.70
N ASN A 409 9.11 -17.92 10.77
CA ASN A 409 8.84 -18.48 12.08
C ASN A 409 9.07 -17.43 13.17
N ASP A 410 8.14 -17.33 14.10
CA ASP A 410 8.25 -16.52 15.33
C ASP A 410 7.95 -17.41 16.54
N PHE A 411 8.99 -17.76 17.27
CA PHE A 411 8.92 -18.53 18.51
C PHE A 411 9.11 -17.61 19.71
N SER A 412 8.26 -17.73 20.73
CA SER A 412 8.44 -16.95 21.96
C SER A 412 7.98 -17.70 23.20
N VAL A 413 8.58 -17.31 24.32
CA VAL A 413 8.21 -17.73 25.65
C VAL A 413 7.95 -16.50 26.48
N SER A 414 6.86 -16.48 27.24
CA SER A 414 6.54 -15.40 28.16
C SER A 414 6.14 -15.91 29.53
N LYS A 415 6.30 -15.04 30.53
CA LYS A 415 5.86 -15.32 31.91
C LYS A 415 5.47 -14.03 32.61
N ALA A 416 4.37 -14.10 33.35
CA ALA A 416 3.98 -13.07 34.30
C ALA A 416 4.53 -13.41 35.69
N PHE A 417 5.27 -12.48 36.28
CA PHE A 417 5.79 -12.56 37.64
C PHE A 417 4.96 -11.62 38.51
N ASP A 418 4.38 -12.16 39.59
CA ASP A 418 3.77 -11.36 40.67
C ASP A 418 4.89 -10.84 41.57
N LEU A 419 5.05 -9.54 41.62
CA LEU A 419 6.06 -8.87 42.46
C LEU A 419 5.50 -8.43 43.84
N GLY A 420 4.25 -8.79 44.13
CA GLY A 420 3.54 -8.39 45.35
C GLY A 420 2.95 -6.96 45.22
N ASN A 421 2.08 -6.62 46.16
CA ASN A 421 1.40 -5.31 46.24
C ASN A 421 0.66 -4.90 44.96
N GLY A 422 0.18 -5.89 44.18
CA GLY A 422 -0.50 -5.64 42.91
C GLY A 422 0.42 -5.32 41.73
N ASN A 423 1.72 -5.42 41.90
CA ASN A 423 2.70 -5.21 40.84
C ASN A 423 2.92 -6.50 40.05
N LYS A 424 2.96 -6.39 38.69
CA LYS A 424 3.19 -7.54 37.79
C LYS A 424 4.26 -7.19 36.78
N LEU A 425 5.24 -8.08 36.63
CA LEU A 425 6.22 -8.01 35.55
C LEU A 425 5.95 -9.10 34.52
N ASN A 426 5.58 -8.73 33.32
CA ASN A 426 5.47 -9.63 32.18
C ASN A 426 6.77 -9.58 31.38
N ALA A 427 7.43 -10.70 31.20
CA ALA A 427 8.62 -10.85 30.38
C ALA A 427 8.32 -11.77 29.20
N LYS A 428 8.69 -11.37 28.00
CA LYS A 428 8.57 -12.16 26.76
C LYS A 428 9.91 -12.14 26.05
N THR A 429 10.44 -13.31 25.74
CA THR A 429 11.62 -13.47 24.88
C THR A 429 11.28 -14.33 23.69
N GLY A 430 11.92 -14.08 22.56
CA GLY A 430 11.64 -14.85 21.37
C GLY A 430 12.76 -14.83 20.36
N LEU A 431 12.57 -15.63 19.32
CA LEU A 431 13.44 -15.73 18.17
C LEU A 431 12.60 -15.70 16.90
N PHE A 432 12.77 -14.65 16.13
CA PHE A 432 12.21 -14.57 14.79
C PHE A 432 13.22 -15.09 13.77
N TYR A 433 12.75 -15.86 12.82
CA TYR A 433 13.53 -16.30 11.68
C TYR A 433 12.71 -16.16 10.39
N SER A 434 13.32 -15.61 9.35
CA SER A 434 12.72 -15.63 8.03
C SER A 434 13.75 -15.90 6.94
N ARG A 435 13.28 -16.51 5.86
CA ARG A 435 14.01 -16.72 4.63
C ARG A 435 13.08 -16.32 3.48
N GLN A 436 13.49 -15.32 2.70
CA GLN A 436 12.74 -14.76 1.58
C GLN A 436 13.52 -14.99 0.28
N ASN A 437 12.91 -15.64 -0.70
CA ASN A 437 13.45 -15.68 -2.06
C ASN A 437 13.04 -14.42 -2.81
N VAL A 438 13.91 -13.95 -3.69
CA VAL A 438 13.63 -12.85 -4.63
C VAL A 438 14.17 -13.24 -5.99
N VAL A 439 13.29 -13.70 -6.86
CA VAL A 439 13.65 -14.05 -8.25
C VAL A 439 12.81 -13.18 -9.18
N GLN A 440 13.47 -12.32 -9.94
CA GLN A 440 12.81 -11.41 -10.87
C GLN A 440 13.52 -11.35 -12.21
N LYS A 441 12.76 -11.17 -13.29
CA LYS A 441 13.24 -10.84 -14.62
C LYS A 441 12.58 -9.57 -15.12
N TRP A 442 13.37 -8.58 -15.50
CA TRP A 442 12.90 -7.29 -15.98
C TRP A 442 13.15 -7.14 -17.47
N SER A 443 12.11 -6.78 -18.21
CA SER A 443 12.15 -6.42 -19.62
C SER A 443 11.38 -5.10 -19.77
N ILE A 444 12.08 -4.00 -20.03
CA ILE A 444 11.48 -2.67 -20.14
C ILE A 444 11.99 -2.00 -21.41
N SER A 445 11.08 -1.67 -22.32
CA SER A 445 11.41 -1.11 -23.63
C SER A 445 10.65 0.18 -23.86
N THR A 446 11.29 1.20 -24.43
CA THR A 446 10.60 2.41 -24.85
C THR A 446 9.68 2.12 -26.04
N ARG A 447 8.40 2.49 -25.92
CA ARG A 447 7.38 2.24 -26.92
C ARG A 447 6.61 3.51 -27.28
N VAL A 448 6.43 3.77 -28.56
CA VAL A 448 5.67 4.91 -29.08
C VAL A 448 4.22 4.51 -29.33
N VAL A 449 3.29 5.19 -28.68
CA VAL A 449 1.84 4.99 -28.85
C VAL A 449 1.12 6.33 -28.83
N GLU A 450 -0.08 6.40 -29.42
CA GLU A 450 -0.98 7.54 -29.26
C GLU A 450 -1.42 7.65 -27.79
N ALA A 451 -1.25 8.81 -27.16
CA ALA A 451 -1.63 9.02 -25.78
C ALA A 451 -3.14 9.31 -25.67
N ALA A 452 -3.95 8.27 -25.83
CA ALA A 452 -5.41 8.36 -25.76
C ALA A 452 -5.99 7.01 -25.32
N TYR A 453 -7.21 7.02 -24.80
CA TYR A 453 -7.96 5.77 -24.64
C TYR A 453 -8.20 5.13 -26.01
N ASN A 454 -7.96 3.84 -26.13
CA ASN A 454 -7.90 3.13 -27.40
C ASN A 454 -6.91 3.71 -28.42
N GLY A 455 -5.84 4.36 -27.94
CA GLY A 455 -4.77 4.86 -28.79
C GLY A 455 -4.03 3.73 -29.53
N ALA A 456 -3.61 4.03 -30.75
CA ALA A 456 -2.91 3.09 -31.63
C ALA A 456 -1.41 3.07 -31.40
N VAL A 457 -0.74 2.00 -31.81
CA VAL A 457 0.72 1.93 -31.90
C VAL A 457 1.20 2.79 -33.06
N ILE A 458 2.32 3.46 -32.86
CA ILE A 458 2.93 4.38 -33.83
C ILE A 458 4.34 3.89 -34.14
N ASP A 459 4.64 3.71 -35.45
CA ASP A 459 6.00 3.47 -35.89
C ASP A 459 6.61 4.76 -36.50
N VAL A 460 7.90 4.94 -36.26
CA VAL A 460 8.68 6.11 -36.66
C VAL A 460 9.59 5.76 -37.81
N PHE A 461 9.73 6.67 -38.76
CA PHE A 461 10.48 6.51 -39.99
C PHE A 461 11.46 7.64 -40.19
N ASN A 462 12.57 7.33 -40.88
CA ASN A 462 13.50 8.33 -41.35
C ASN A 462 13.02 8.96 -42.71
N ALA A 463 13.78 9.91 -43.22
CA ALA A 463 13.49 10.60 -44.51
C ALA A 463 13.53 9.66 -45.71
N GLN A 464 14.21 8.52 -45.62
CA GLN A 464 14.31 7.50 -46.66
C GLN A 464 13.21 6.42 -46.54
N ASN A 465 12.20 6.66 -45.68
CA ASN A 465 11.09 5.74 -45.40
C ASN A 465 11.55 4.39 -44.76
N ALA A 466 12.74 4.36 -44.16
CA ALA A 466 13.14 3.19 -43.35
C ALA A 466 12.58 3.31 -41.92
N ALA A 467 12.02 2.20 -41.39
CA ALA A 467 11.49 2.16 -40.05
C ALA A 467 12.62 2.25 -39.00
N LEU A 468 12.45 3.14 -38.04
CA LEU A 468 13.31 3.31 -36.89
C LEU A 468 12.78 2.63 -35.62
N THR A 469 11.54 2.11 -35.71
CA THR A 469 10.86 1.39 -34.63
C THR A 469 10.27 0.09 -35.18
N ASN A 470 9.99 -0.83 -34.27
CA ASN A 470 9.28 -2.08 -34.55
C ASN A 470 8.12 -2.25 -33.58
N GLN A 471 6.89 -2.19 -34.05
CA GLN A 471 5.69 -2.18 -33.20
C GLN A 471 5.74 -1.08 -32.13
N GLY A 472 6.21 0.08 -32.53
CA GLY A 472 6.43 1.23 -31.66
C GLY A 472 7.69 1.17 -30.80
N LEU A 473 8.38 0.03 -30.68
CA LEU A 473 9.59 -0.11 -29.87
C LEU A 473 10.77 0.59 -30.54
N THR A 474 11.50 1.40 -29.77
CA THR A 474 12.74 2.07 -30.22
C THR A 474 13.98 1.20 -29.97
N GLY A 475 13.84 0.11 -29.22
CA GLY A 475 14.85 -0.88 -28.88
C GLY A 475 14.26 -1.94 -27.96
N TYR A 476 14.97 -3.02 -27.74
CA TYR A 476 14.56 -4.04 -26.78
C TYR A 476 15.33 -3.89 -25.47
N ASN A 477 14.59 -3.80 -24.36
CA ASN A 477 15.13 -3.56 -23.03
C ASN A 477 15.98 -2.27 -22.97
N ASN A 478 15.60 -1.24 -23.69
CA ASN A 478 16.36 0.01 -23.85
C ASN A 478 15.84 1.18 -23.00
N SER A 479 14.77 0.96 -22.23
CA SER A 479 14.23 1.97 -21.31
C SER A 479 14.98 1.95 -19.98
N TRP A 480 15.22 3.11 -19.39
CA TRP A 480 15.93 3.29 -18.13
C TRP A 480 17.38 2.77 -18.07
N GLY A 481 18.05 2.65 -19.20
CA GLY A 481 19.47 2.30 -19.31
C GLY A 481 19.77 0.92 -18.71
N ALA A 482 20.78 0.82 -17.87
CA ALA A 482 21.21 -0.44 -17.24
C ALA A 482 20.15 -1.11 -16.36
N ASP A 483 19.13 -0.38 -15.93
CA ASP A 483 18.05 -0.94 -15.12
C ASP A 483 16.93 -1.59 -15.93
N SER A 484 16.95 -1.49 -17.24
CA SER A 484 15.88 -1.97 -18.12
C SER A 484 15.85 -3.49 -18.32
N ALA A 485 17.03 -4.12 -18.29
CA ALA A 485 17.21 -5.56 -18.33
C ALA A 485 17.82 -6.03 -17.02
N LYS A 486 17.09 -6.87 -16.27
CA LYS A 486 17.60 -7.47 -15.03
C LYS A 486 17.23 -8.94 -14.93
N ASN A 487 18.10 -9.69 -14.27
CA ASN A 487 17.85 -11.04 -13.83
C ASN A 487 18.36 -11.15 -12.39
N ILE A 488 17.43 -11.10 -11.45
CA ILE A 488 17.71 -11.14 -10.00
C ILE A 488 17.43 -12.53 -9.50
N ASN A 489 18.36 -13.10 -8.76
CA ASN A 489 18.19 -14.37 -8.05
C ASN A 489 18.88 -14.29 -6.70
N GLU A 490 18.10 -13.98 -5.69
CA GLU A 490 18.57 -13.68 -4.35
C GLU A 490 17.76 -14.37 -3.29
N GLN A 491 18.37 -14.50 -2.14
CA GLN A 491 17.79 -14.97 -0.92
C GLN A 491 18.19 -14.09 0.24
N PHE A 492 17.23 -13.67 1.00
CA PHE A 492 17.43 -12.88 2.20
C PHE A 492 17.04 -13.70 3.42
N THR A 493 17.91 -13.70 4.42
CA THR A 493 17.67 -14.37 5.70
C THR A 493 17.73 -13.35 6.82
N THR A 494 16.75 -13.38 7.70
CA THR A 494 16.72 -12.58 8.93
C THR A 494 16.63 -13.50 10.12
N THR A 495 17.51 -13.31 11.11
CA THR A 495 17.43 -13.95 12.42
C THR A 495 17.42 -12.87 13.48
N ALA A 496 16.43 -12.87 14.35
CA ALA A 496 16.28 -11.77 15.29
C ALA A 496 15.79 -12.23 16.67
N PRO A 497 16.69 -12.47 17.62
CA PRO A 497 16.32 -12.61 19.02
C PRO A 497 15.77 -11.28 19.56
N TYR A 498 14.76 -11.38 20.43
CA TYR A 498 14.16 -10.21 21.08
C TYR A 498 13.76 -10.48 22.52
N LEU A 499 13.69 -9.41 23.30
CA LEU A 499 13.21 -9.37 24.67
C LEU A 499 12.26 -8.19 24.84
N GLY A 500 11.10 -8.44 25.42
CA GLY A 500 10.15 -7.42 25.83
C GLY A 500 9.77 -7.58 27.29
N LEU A 501 9.74 -6.48 28.01
CA LEU A 501 9.33 -6.39 29.40
C LEU A 501 8.14 -5.44 29.52
N ASN A 502 7.20 -5.78 30.39
CA ASN A 502 6.12 -4.91 30.78
C ASN A 502 5.87 -4.98 32.28
N LEU A 503 5.99 -3.86 32.97
CA LEU A 503 5.74 -3.70 34.41
C LEU A 503 4.43 -2.96 34.64
N GLU A 504 3.49 -3.62 35.30
CA GLU A 504 2.26 -3.03 35.80
C GLU A 504 2.45 -2.69 37.27
N THR A 505 2.34 -1.41 37.63
CA THR A 505 2.53 -0.96 39.04
C THR A 505 1.60 0.23 39.33
N GLY A 506 0.62 0.02 40.23
CA GLY A 506 -0.40 1.02 40.51
C GLY A 506 -1.14 1.46 39.24
N ASN A 507 -1.06 2.76 38.90
CA ASN A 507 -1.65 3.33 37.70
C ASN A 507 -0.71 3.33 36.49
N TRP A 508 0.53 2.86 36.64
CA TRP A 508 1.53 2.83 35.57
C TRP A 508 1.55 1.48 34.85
N ASP A 509 1.67 1.55 33.54
CA ASP A 509 2.05 0.45 32.63
C ASP A 509 3.34 0.89 31.92
N LEU A 510 4.48 0.29 32.31
CA LEU A 510 5.80 0.59 31.75
C LEU A 510 6.22 -0.56 30.84
N ASP A 511 6.70 -0.29 29.67
CA ASP A 511 7.18 -1.32 28.76
C ASP A 511 8.50 -0.93 28.10
N ALA A 512 9.36 -1.92 27.90
CA ALA A 512 10.62 -1.77 27.17
C ALA A 512 10.89 -3.05 26.37
N GLY A 513 11.59 -2.89 25.26
CA GLY A 513 11.99 -4.02 24.43
C GLY A 513 13.22 -3.73 23.61
N ILE A 514 13.93 -4.80 23.30
CA ILE A 514 15.10 -4.82 22.43
C ILE A 514 15.00 -5.99 21.46
N ARG A 515 15.45 -5.77 20.23
CA ARG A 515 15.58 -6.78 19.20
C ARG A 515 16.89 -6.60 18.48
N ASN A 516 17.66 -7.67 18.37
CA ASN A 516 18.90 -7.69 17.62
C ASN A 516 18.64 -8.38 16.27
N GLU A 517 18.80 -7.65 15.19
CA GLU A 517 18.59 -8.14 13.82
C GLU A 517 19.92 -8.58 13.20
N HIS A 518 19.95 -9.80 12.67
CA HIS A 518 21.01 -10.33 11.83
C HIS A 518 20.43 -10.60 10.46
N PHE A 519 20.82 -9.81 9.49
CA PHE A 519 20.33 -9.88 8.11
C PHE A 519 21.45 -10.32 7.18
N ARG A 520 21.16 -11.24 6.27
CA ARG A 520 22.06 -11.67 5.20
C ARG A 520 21.32 -11.62 3.87
N GLY A 521 21.95 -10.96 2.87
CA GLY A 521 21.59 -11.05 1.47
C GLY A 521 22.59 -11.92 0.72
N TYR A 522 22.12 -12.90 -0.05
CA TYR A 522 22.95 -13.83 -0.80
C TYR A 522 22.36 -14.10 -2.18
N GLY A 523 23.19 -14.09 -3.21
CA GLY A 523 22.77 -14.39 -4.57
C GLY A 523 23.47 -13.51 -5.61
N TYR A 524 22.72 -13.11 -6.64
CA TYR A 524 23.23 -12.23 -7.69
C TYR A 524 22.11 -11.45 -8.37
N ALA A 525 22.51 -10.31 -8.97
CA ALA A 525 21.74 -9.60 -9.97
C ALA A 525 22.56 -9.46 -11.25
N ASP A 526 22.05 -9.94 -12.36
CA ASP A 526 22.59 -9.59 -13.67
C ASP A 526 21.89 -8.32 -14.14
N VAL A 527 22.65 -7.28 -14.47
CA VAL A 527 22.14 -6.01 -14.96
C VAL A 527 22.48 -5.81 -16.44
N GLY A 528 21.81 -4.82 -17.05
CA GLY A 528 21.88 -4.62 -18.49
C GLY A 528 23.28 -4.28 -19.04
N ALA A 529 23.63 -4.92 -20.14
CA ALA A 529 24.74 -4.55 -21.02
C ALA A 529 24.25 -4.55 -22.47
N ALA A 530 24.94 -3.83 -23.34
CA ALA A 530 24.63 -3.80 -24.77
C ALA A 530 24.67 -5.21 -25.37
N GLY A 531 23.59 -5.58 -26.05
CA GLY A 531 23.47 -6.84 -26.78
C GLY A 531 23.56 -6.64 -28.30
N PRO A 532 23.38 -7.72 -29.10
CA PRO A 532 23.35 -7.64 -30.55
C PRO A 532 22.15 -6.85 -31.07
N THR A 533 22.28 -6.24 -32.23
CA THR A 533 21.12 -5.65 -32.91
C THR A 533 20.15 -6.74 -33.38
N VAL A 534 18.86 -6.55 -33.09
CA VAL A 534 17.80 -7.49 -33.49
C VAL A 534 16.69 -6.71 -34.20
N ASN A 535 16.26 -7.16 -35.35
CA ASN A 535 15.25 -6.47 -36.17
C ASN A 535 15.59 -4.99 -36.46
N GLY A 536 16.86 -4.66 -36.60
CA GLY A 536 17.33 -3.29 -36.78
C GLY A 536 17.39 -2.44 -35.53
N LEU A 537 17.00 -2.96 -34.37
CA LEU A 537 16.95 -2.24 -33.10
C LEU A 537 18.06 -2.67 -32.15
N SER A 538 18.53 -1.72 -31.33
CA SER A 538 19.45 -2.02 -30.23
C SER A 538 18.79 -2.89 -29.17
N THR A 539 19.61 -3.70 -28.50
CA THR A 539 19.15 -4.53 -27.39
C THR A 539 20.02 -4.32 -26.15
N THR A 540 19.41 -4.56 -25.00
CA THR A 540 20.10 -4.67 -23.71
C THR A 540 19.80 -6.04 -23.08
N LEU A 541 20.85 -6.75 -22.70
CA LEU A 541 20.73 -8.06 -22.04
C LEU A 541 21.31 -8.00 -20.63
N ALA A 542 20.75 -8.75 -19.72
CA ALA A 542 21.19 -8.87 -18.32
C ALA A 542 22.41 -9.81 -18.25
N THR A 543 23.60 -9.31 -18.53
CA THR A 543 24.85 -10.09 -18.61
C THR A 543 25.93 -9.60 -17.67
N ASN A 544 25.80 -8.40 -17.08
CA ASN A 544 26.75 -7.88 -16.11
C ASN A 544 26.38 -8.37 -14.71
N ARG A 545 27.07 -9.38 -14.21
CA ARG A 545 26.80 -10.00 -12.92
C ARG A 545 27.34 -9.19 -11.76
N ILE A 546 26.46 -8.91 -10.80
CA ILE A 546 26.76 -8.35 -9.49
C ILE A 546 26.49 -9.46 -8.47
N LEU A 547 27.52 -9.90 -7.77
CA LEU A 547 27.39 -10.87 -6.68
C LEU A 547 26.97 -10.15 -5.40
N ALA A 548 26.14 -10.79 -4.58
CA ALA A 548 25.80 -10.38 -3.24
C ALA A 548 26.04 -11.52 -2.25
N ASP A 549 26.87 -11.29 -1.25
CA ASP A 549 27.00 -12.11 -0.04
C ASP A 549 27.42 -11.17 1.09
N TYR A 550 26.42 -10.52 1.67
CA TYR A 550 26.66 -9.53 2.69
C TYR A 550 25.82 -9.77 3.94
N LYS A 551 26.32 -9.24 5.06
CA LYS A 551 25.65 -9.31 6.35
C LYS A 551 25.61 -7.94 6.97
N VAL A 552 24.47 -7.60 7.58
CA VAL A 552 24.33 -6.43 8.43
C VAL A 552 23.64 -6.82 9.73
N SER A 553 24.00 -6.17 10.81
CA SER A 553 23.39 -6.38 12.11
C SER A 553 23.11 -5.05 12.76
N TYR A 554 21.96 -4.93 13.40
CA TYR A 554 21.56 -3.71 14.10
C TYR A 554 20.62 -4.03 15.27
N ASN A 555 20.52 -3.08 16.20
CA ASN A 555 19.64 -3.18 17.35
C ASN A 555 18.47 -2.24 17.21
N ASN A 556 17.28 -2.75 17.45
CA ASN A 556 16.05 -1.99 17.58
C ASN A 556 15.64 -1.97 19.05
N TYR A 557 15.17 -0.83 19.53
CA TYR A 557 14.66 -0.71 20.89
C TYR A 557 13.49 0.26 20.98
N SER A 558 12.67 0.02 21.98
CA SER A 558 11.52 0.85 22.28
C SER A 558 11.27 0.81 23.78
N ALA A 559 10.95 1.97 24.36
CA ALA A 559 10.52 2.09 25.75
C ALA A 559 9.32 3.03 25.82
N GLY A 560 8.33 2.67 26.60
CA GLY A 560 7.10 3.44 26.77
C GLY A 560 6.56 3.38 28.19
N ALA A 561 5.79 4.39 28.53
CA ALA A 561 5.06 4.51 29.78
C ALA A 561 3.64 4.95 29.49
N ASN A 562 2.65 4.31 30.12
CA ASN A 562 1.26 4.73 30.14
C ASN A 562 0.84 4.92 31.59
N TYR A 563 0.23 6.08 31.87
CA TYR A 563 -0.32 6.40 33.18
C TYR A 563 -1.82 6.55 33.10
N ARG A 564 -2.53 5.74 33.88
CA ARG A 564 -3.98 5.85 34.02
C ARG A 564 -4.32 6.90 35.07
N VAL A 565 -4.75 8.08 34.59
CA VAL A 565 -5.22 9.16 35.47
C VAL A 565 -6.47 8.68 36.23
N ASN A 566 -7.34 7.99 35.53
CA ASN A 566 -8.51 7.27 36.05
C ASN A 566 -8.93 6.16 35.06
N LYS A 567 -10.08 5.51 35.28
CA LYS A 567 -10.58 4.43 34.43
C LYS A 567 -10.91 4.87 32.96
N ASP A 568 -11.11 6.17 32.75
CA ASP A 568 -11.58 6.73 31.48
C ASP A 568 -10.58 7.69 30.83
N LEU A 569 -9.42 7.93 31.46
CA LEU A 569 -8.37 8.80 30.95
C LEU A 569 -7.01 8.20 31.21
N SER A 570 -6.21 8.04 30.16
CA SER A 570 -4.78 7.71 30.25
C SER A 570 -3.94 8.67 29.42
N VAL A 571 -2.69 8.83 29.82
CA VAL A 571 -1.65 9.56 29.09
C VAL A 571 -0.45 8.65 28.90
N PHE A 572 0.25 8.77 27.77
CA PHE A 572 1.39 7.92 27.51
C PHE A 572 2.52 8.67 26.79
N GLY A 573 3.72 8.14 26.91
CA GLY A 573 4.87 8.56 26.12
C GLY A 573 5.70 7.36 25.72
N ARG A 574 6.40 7.45 24.58
CA ARG A 574 7.24 6.39 24.03
C ARG A 574 8.39 6.96 23.24
N TYR A 575 9.53 6.34 23.34
CA TYR A 575 10.65 6.52 22.43
C TYR A 575 11.01 5.19 21.77
N SER A 576 11.39 5.24 20.50
CA SER A 576 11.88 4.08 19.77
C SER A 576 12.95 4.44 18.76
N LEU A 577 13.86 3.51 18.55
CA LEU A 577 14.77 3.47 17.42
C LEU A 577 14.61 2.12 16.73
N GLY A 578 14.18 2.16 15.49
CA GLY A 578 14.05 1.00 14.64
C GLY A 578 14.87 1.17 13.36
N HIS A 579 15.10 0.06 12.67
CA HIS A 579 15.84 0.06 11.42
C HIS A 579 15.13 -0.83 10.40
N ARG A 580 15.39 -0.57 9.12
CA ARG A 580 15.10 -1.50 8.04
C ARG A 580 16.39 -1.83 7.27
N ALA A 581 16.60 -3.07 6.90
CA ALA A 581 17.59 -3.44 5.91
C ALA A 581 17.03 -3.15 4.52
N ILE A 582 17.90 -2.66 3.64
CA ILE A 582 17.58 -2.36 2.24
C ILE A 582 17.96 -3.57 1.40
N SER A 583 17.03 -4.10 0.60
CA SER A 583 17.23 -5.30 -0.19
C SER A 583 17.52 -5.01 -1.66
N ASP A 584 16.59 -4.36 -2.37
CA ASP A 584 16.65 -4.21 -3.82
C ASP A 584 17.62 -3.13 -4.31
N ARG A 585 17.72 -2.01 -3.61
CA ARG A 585 18.45 -0.83 -4.09
C ARG A 585 19.96 -0.97 -4.01
N LEU A 586 20.47 -1.83 -3.15
CA LEU A 586 21.89 -2.15 -3.09
C LEU A 586 22.35 -2.86 -4.34
N LEU A 587 21.54 -3.74 -4.90
CA LEU A 587 21.91 -4.59 -6.01
C LEU A 587 21.82 -3.92 -7.37
N THR A 588 21.13 -2.80 -7.45
CA THR A 588 21.05 -2.03 -8.68
C THR A 588 22.29 -1.16 -8.92
N THR A 589 23.19 -1.10 -7.95
CA THR A 589 24.37 -0.22 -7.99
C THR A 589 25.63 -1.03 -7.72
N SER A 590 26.39 -1.40 -8.77
CA SER A 590 27.59 -2.25 -8.66
C SER A 590 28.65 -1.73 -7.70
N ASN A 591 28.71 -0.40 -7.49
CA ASN A 591 29.68 0.22 -6.58
C ASN A 591 29.42 -0.08 -5.09
N ASN A 592 28.27 -0.65 -4.75
CA ASN A 592 27.95 -1.03 -3.36
C ASN A 592 28.50 -2.40 -2.95
N PHE A 593 29.03 -3.17 -3.90
CA PHE A 593 29.60 -4.49 -3.65
C PHE A 593 31.05 -4.59 -4.15
N ASN A 594 31.86 -5.35 -3.43
CA ASN A 594 33.17 -5.79 -3.91
C ASN A 594 33.01 -7.02 -4.84
N ALA A 595 34.09 -7.46 -5.46
CA ALA A 595 34.08 -8.57 -6.41
C ALA A 595 33.62 -9.91 -5.83
N MET A 596 33.64 -10.09 -4.51
CA MET A 596 33.17 -11.30 -3.80
C MET A 596 31.76 -11.17 -3.28
N GLY A 597 31.05 -10.05 -3.54
CA GLY A 597 29.69 -9.81 -3.12
C GLY A 597 29.53 -9.20 -1.72
N GLY A 598 30.61 -8.96 -1.01
CA GLY A 598 30.56 -8.22 0.26
C GLY A 598 30.32 -6.72 0.05
N LEU A 599 29.77 -6.02 1.04
CA LEU A 599 29.57 -4.58 0.97
C LEU A 599 30.89 -3.85 0.74
N ALA A 600 30.90 -2.93 -0.20
CA ALA A 600 32.00 -2.02 -0.43
C ALA A 600 32.18 -1.06 0.78
N ALA A 601 33.39 -0.47 0.90
CA ALA A 601 33.65 0.53 1.94
C ALA A 601 32.65 1.69 1.85
N GLY A 602 31.97 2.01 2.96
CA GLY A 602 30.92 3.05 3.03
C GLY A 602 29.51 2.61 2.61
N ALA A 603 29.32 1.42 2.05
CA ALA A 603 28.01 0.94 1.65
C ALA A 603 27.14 0.45 2.85
N GLY A 604 27.72 0.32 4.03
CA GLY A 604 26.98 -0.06 5.25
C GLY A 604 25.83 0.90 5.58
N ASP A 605 26.04 2.19 5.43
CA ASP A 605 25.03 3.23 5.65
C ASP A 605 23.90 3.20 4.60
N ILE A 606 24.18 2.67 3.41
CA ILE A 606 23.17 2.46 2.37
C ILE A 606 22.34 1.23 2.71
N ALA A 607 22.94 0.20 3.32
CA ALA A 607 22.31 -1.08 3.58
C ALA A 607 21.24 -1.03 4.70
N VAL A 608 21.29 -0.04 5.59
CA VAL A 608 20.42 0.04 6.77
C VAL A 608 19.93 1.48 6.96
N ALA A 609 18.60 1.65 6.98
CA ALA A 609 17.96 2.95 7.23
C ALA A 609 17.38 2.99 8.66
N PRO A 610 17.84 3.93 9.53
CA PRO A 610 17.29 4.13 10.86
C PRO A 610 16.01 4.95 10.83
N VAL A 611 15.12 4.70 11.78
CA VAL A 611 13.94 5.53 12.08
C VAL A 611 13.88 5.73 13.59
N ALA A 612 14.01 6.97 14.04
CA ALA A 612 13.79 7.33 15.44
C ALA A 612 12.42 8.01 15.58
N GLN A 613 11.68 7.64 16.63
CA GLN A 613 10.36 8.21 16.91
C GLN A 613 10.20 8.52 18.39
N LEU A 614 9.59 9.67 18.68
CA LEU A 614 9.14 10.08 19.99
C LEU A 614 7.63 10.34 19.92
N GLU A 615 6.90 9.81 20.87
CA GLU A 615 5.44 9.90 20.94
C GLU A 615 4.97 10.35 22.31
N PHE A 616 3.94 11.20 22.33
CA PHE A 616 3.17 11.52 23.54
C PHE A 616 1.70 11.55 23.18
N GLY A 617 0.86 10.95 24.02
CA GLY A 617 -0.55 10.91 23.69
C GLY A 617 -1.46 10.78 24.91
N THR A 618 -2.74 10.90 24.61
CA THR A 618 -3.83 10.69 25.56
C THR A 618 -4.91 9.86 24.94
N LYS A 619 -5.57 9.06 25.78
CA LYS A 619 -6.75 8.28 25.43
C LYS A 619 -7.81 8.55 26.47
N THR A 620 -9.00 8.90 26.00
CA THR A 620 -10.12 9.21 26.89
C THR A 620 -11.42 8.73 26.30
N ARG A 621 -12.34 8.39 27.18
CA ARG A 621 -13.73 8.04 26.86
C ARG A 621 -14.67 8.60 27.92
N GLY A 622 -15.93 8.70 27.58
CA GLY A 622 -16.94 9.19 28.54
C GLY A 622 -18.25 9.50 27.86
N ASN A 623 -19.06 10.28 28.53
CA ASN A 623 -20.34 10.74 28.05
C ASN A 623 -20.36 12.25 27.90
N VAL A 624 -20.91 12.74 26.80
CA VAL A 624 -21.11 14.18 26.56
C VAL A 624 -22.40 14.35 25.75
N GLY A 625 -23.23 15.29 26.14
CA GLY A 625 -24.48 15.61 25.43
C GLY A 625 -25.46 14.42 25.33
N GLY A 626 -25.42 13.48 26.30
CA GLY A 626 -26.23 12.27 26.27
C GLY A 626 -25.67 11.13 25.39
N GLY A 627 -24.59 11.38 24.65
CA GLY A 627 -23.91 10.37 23.84
C GLY A 627 -22.60 9.90 24.47
N ARG A 628 -22.06 8.77 23.96
CA ARG A 628 -20.77 8.21 24.35
C ARG A 628 -19.70 8.66 23.38
N TYR A 629 -18.52 9.00 23.91
CA TYR A 629 -17.35 9.30 23.08
C TYR A 629 -16.14 8.47 23.49
N ALA A 630 -15.26 8.24 22.54
CA ALA A 630 -13.90 7.79 22.75
C ALA A 630 -12.97 8.62 21.85
N LEU A 631 -11.81 9.00 22.38
CA LEU A 631 -10.82 9.85 21.71
C LEU A 631 -9.41 9.34 22.00
N SER A 632 -8.58 9.28 20.99
CA SER A 632 -7.12 9.16 21.10
C SER A 632 -6.46 10.30 20.37
N ALA A 633 -5.52 10.98 21.02
CA ALA A 633 -4.70 12.02 20.41
C ALA A 633 -3.23 11.71 20.67
N THR A 634 -2.39 11.74 19.63
CA THR A 634 -0.98 11.40 19.73
C THR A 634 -0.14 12.43 18.98
N TYR A 635 0.71 13.15 19.68
CA TYR A 635 1.84 13.88 19.10
C TYR A 635 2.93 12.89 18.74
N PHE A 636 3.56 13.07 17.58
CA PHE A 636 4.74 12.32 17.17
C PHE A 636 5.82 13.22 16.59
N HIS A 637 7.05 12.83 16.84
CA HIS A 637 8.25 13.35 16.17
C HIS A 637 8.97 12.17 15.56
N SER A 638 9.21 12.20 14.24
CA SER A 638 9.88 11.12 13.50
C SER A 638 11.07 11.66 12.73
N THR A 639 12.19 10.94 12.74
CA THR A 639 13.35 11.22 11.90
C THR A 639 13.82 9.96 11.19
N THR A 640 14.27 10.10 9.95
CA THR A 640 14.90 9.02 9.19
C THR A 640 15.94 9.54 8.23
N LYS A 641 16.84 8.65 7.83
CA LYS A 641 17.85 8.86 6.81
C LYS A 641 17.80 7.67 5.86
N GLU A 642 17.80 7.95 4.57
CA GLU A 642 17.79 6.90 3.56
C GLU A 642 18.58 7.31 2.32
N PHE A 643 18.86 6.33 1.47
CA PHE A 643 19.35 6.56 0.12
C PHE A 643 18.26 6.25 -0.90
N ASP A 644 18.13 7.10 -1.91
CA ASP A 644 17.17 6.93 -3.00
C ASP A 644 17.82 7.36 -4.31
N TYR A 645 17.24 6.94 -5.44
CA TYR A 645 17.73 7.39 -6.76
C TYR A 645 17.59 8.90 -6.93
N ASP A 646 18.60 9.50 -7.51
CA ASP A 646 18.56 10.91 -7.91
C ASP A 646 17.81 11.04 -9.26
N PRO A 647 16.56 11.55 -9.27
CA PRO A 647 15.78 11.67 -10.51
C PRO A 647 16.30 12.76 -11.45
N THR A 648 17.25 13.58 -11.00
CA THR A 648 17.84 14.64 -11.84
C THR A 648 19.01 14.14 -12.67
N ARG A 649 19.49 12.92 -12.42
CA ARG A 649 20.58 12.30 -13.14
C ARG A 649 20.08 11.36 -14.22
N ASN A 650 20.75 11.39 -15.34
CA ASN A 650 20.52 10.46 -16.44
C ASN A 650 21.32 9.17 -16.16
N ILE A 651 20.60 8.08 -15.83
CA ILE A 651 21.22 6.78 -15.52
C ILE A 651 22.07 6.26 -16.68
N GLN A 652 21.66 6.54 -17.93
CA GLN A 652 22.40 6.10 -19.12
C GLN A 652 23.74 6.82 -19.28
N ARG A 653 23.79 8.11 -18.92
CA ARG A 653 24.99 8.95 -19.08
C ARG A 653 25.87 8.93 -17.83
N ASP A 654 25.25 9.00 -16.64
CA ASP A 654 25.94 9.28 -15.37
C ASP A 654 26.02 8.04 -14.46
N GLY A 655 25.42 6.90 -14.87
CA GLY A 655 25.30 5.67 -14.08
C GLY A 655 24.27 5.76 -12.95
N PRO A 656 23.95 4.66 -12.29
CA PRO A 656 23.07 4.66 -11.14
C PRO A 656 23.66 5.54 -10.03
N TYR A 657 22.93 6.55 -9.63
CA TYR A 657 23.37 7.48 -8.61
C TYR A 657 22.33 7.56 -7.48
N LEU A 658 22.80 7.32 -6.26
CA LEU A 658 21.98 7.43 -5.07
C LEU A 658 22.20 8.80 -4.43
N ARG A 659 21.10 9.49 -4.12
CA ARG A 659 21.10 10.67 -3.27
C ARG A 659 20.83 10.26 -1.82
N GLU A 660 21.50 10.89 -0.90
CA GLU A 660 21.21 10.76 0.52
C GLU A 660 20.12 11.76 0.92
N LEU A 661 19.09 11.26 1.58
CA LEU A 661 17.95 12.03 2.04
C LEU A 661 17.78 11.88 3.54
N GLY A 662 17.65 12.98 4.24
CA GLY A 662 17.23 13.02 5.63
C GLY A 662 15.87 13.67 5.74
N TYR A 663 15.03 13.15 6.61
CA TYR A 663 13.67 13.64 6.84
C TYR A 663 13.40 13.83 8.31
N LYS A 664 12.55 14.79 8.61
CA LYS A 664 11.88 14.91 9.91
C LYS A 664 10.39 15.17 9.69
N ALA A 665 9.58 14.72 10.62
CA ALA A 665 8.16 15.01 10.67
C ALA A 665 7.74 15.28 12.12
N ASP A 666 7.01 16.36 12.33
CA ASP A 666 6.34 16.69 13.59
C ASP A 666 4.83 16.69 13.33
N GLY A 667 4.04 15.97 14.15
CA GLY A 667 2.63 15.91 13.87
C GLY A 667 1.76 15.48 15.05
N VAL A 668 0.45 15.53 14.79
CA VAL A 668 -0.58 15.08 15.75
C VAL A 668 -1.59 14.21 15.00
N GLU A 669 -1.85 13.05 15.54
CA GLU A 669 -2.90 12.14 15.11
C GLU A 669 -4.09 12.25 16.06
N PHE A 670 -5.30 12.29 15.49
CA PHE A 670 -6.56 12.20 16.20
C PHE A 670 -7.37 11.03 15.67
N GLU A 671 -7.94 10.27 16.59
CA GLU A 671 -8.88 9.20 16.30
C GLU A 671 -10.03 9.33 17.29
N SER A 672 -11.27 9.43 16.78
CA SER A 672 -12.43 9.64 17.62
C SER A 672 -13.63 8.84 17.13
N GLY A 673 -14.43 8.40 18.10
CA GLY A 673 -15.77 7.86 17.91
C GLY A 673 -16.76 8.59 18.82
N TYR A 674 -17.96 8.87 18.30
CA TYR A 674 -19.07 9.41 19.07
C TYR A 674 -20.35 8.69 18.67
N SER A 675 -21.18 8.35 19.64
CA SER A 675 -22.48 7.73 19.39
C SER A 675 -23.56 8.28 20.31
N ILE A 676 -24.73 8.59 19.74
CA ILE A 676 -25.90 9.04 20.47
C ILE A 676 -27.17 8.55 19.78
N GLY A 677 -28.01 7.76 20.50
CA GLY A 677 -29.18 7.15 19.90
C GLY A 677 -28.83 6.38 18.61
N ASN A 678 -29.44 6.76 17.52
CA ASN A 678 -29.25 6.15 16.19
C ASN A 678 -28.06 6.72 15.40
N PHE A 679 -27.40 7.76 15.90
CA PHE A 679 -26.28 8.42 15.21
C PHE A 679 -24.95 7.91 15.73
N ALA A 680 -24.01 7.65 14.81
CA ALA A 680 -22.61 7.41 15.11
C ALA A 680 -21.71 8.22 14.18
N LEU A 681 -20.58 8.67 14.70
CA LEU A 681 -19.55 9.42 13.97
C LEU A 681 -18.20 8.82 14.26
N ASN A 682 -17.48 8.45 13.21
CA ASN A 682 -16.04 8.17 13.25
C ASN A 682 -15.30 9.32 12.61
N ALA A 683 -14.27 9.81 13.26
CA ALA A 683 -13.43 10.84 12.66
C ALA A 683 -11.96 10.61 12.99
N ASN A 684 -11.14 10.63 11.94
CA ASN A 684 -9.70 10.54 12.01
C ASN A 684 -9.09 11.77 11.38
N ALA A 685 -8.06 12.35 11.98
CA ALA A 685 -7.34 13.44 11.40
C ALA A 685 -5.85 13.34 11.73
N VAL A 686 -5.01 13.78 10.81
CA VAL A 686 -3.58 13.87 11.00
C VAL A 686 -3.10 15.21 10.51
N TYR A 687 -2.41 15.93 11.38
CA TYR A 687 -1.53 17.02 11.00
C TYR A 687 -0.09 16.50 11.00
N SER A 688 0.67 16.74 9.93
CA SER A 688 2.08 16.37 9.83
C SER A 688 2.85 17.45 9.10
N ASP A 689 3.84 18.01 9.77
CA ASP A 689 4.79 18.99 9.19
C ASP A 689 6.09 18.26 8.84
N GLU A 690 6.23 17.94 7.56
CA GLU A 690 7.31 17.13 7.01
C GLU A 690 8.34 18.02 6.31
N SER A 691 9.64 17.78 6.54
CA SER A 691 10.69 18.53 5.86
C SER A 691 11.97 17.73 5.67
N PHE A 692 12.72 18.08 4.62
CA PHE A 692 14.07 17.58 4.43
C PHE A 692 15.03 18.16 5.48
N THR A 693 15.83 17.28 6.11
CA THR A 693 16.98 17.65 6.94
C THR A 693 18.29 17.49 6.18
N LYS A 694 18.28 16.64 5.11
CA LYS A 694 19.38 16.45 4.19
C LYS A 694 18.84 16.12 2.80
N ASN A 695 19.48 16.64 1.77
CA ASN A 695 19.19 16.26 0.38
C ASN A 695 20.45 16.52 -0.47
N THR A 696 21.16 15.47 -0.88
CA THR A 696 22.43 15.63 -1.61
C THR A 696 22.25 16.01 -3.08
N ALA A 697 21.01 15.95 -3.61
CA ALA A 697 20.71 16.50 -4.93
C ALA A 697 20.75 18.03 -4.94
N SER A 698 20.29 18.67 -3.87
CA SER A 698 20.37 20.14 -3.70
C SER A 698 20.16 20.56 -2.25
N ASN A 699 21.10 21.30 -1.71
CA ASN A 699 20.99 21.90 -0.37
C ASN A 699 19.83 22.91 -0.28
N THR A 700 19.35 23.45 -1.40
CA THR A 700 18.20 24.38 -1.41
C THR A 700 16.88 23.69 -1.04
N TYR A 701 16.83 22.39 -0.97
CA TYR A 701 15.65 21.62 -0.55
C TYR A 701 15.57 21.41 0.97
N ILE A 702 16.66 21.66 1.70
CA ILE A 702 16.66 21.56 3.16
C ILE A 702 15.60 22.50 3.76
N GLY A 703 14.78 21.99 4.67
CA GLY A 703 13.66 22.70 5.28
C GLY A 703 12.38 22.74 4.43
N LYS A 704 12.42 22.29 3.17
CA LYS A 704 11.24 22.21 2.31
C LYS A 704 10.45 20.93 2.54
N THR A 705 9.16 20.99 2.26
CA THR A 705 8.26 19.85 2.33
C THR A 705 8.52 18.89 1.15
N PRO A 706 8.71 17.59 1.36
CA PRO A 706 8.86 16.62 0.29
C PRO A 706 7.66 16.63 -0.66
N ALA A 707 7.92 16.46 -1.95
CA ALA A 707 6.87 16.39 -2.96
C ALA A 707 5.84 15.30 -2.62
N GLY A 708 4.57 15.61 -2.88
CA GLY A 708 3.46 14.72 -2.57
C GLY A 708 3.00 14.74 -1.10
N SER A 709 3.76 15.30 -0.17
CA SER A 709 3.36 15.41 1.24
C SER A 709 2.28 16.48 1.44
N THR A 710 1.38 16.23 2.40
CA THR A 710 0.30 17.15 2.78
C THR A 710 0.26 17.33 4.29
N LYS A 711 0.10 18.59 4.77
CA LYS A 711 0.05 18.84 6.21
C LYS A 711 -1.19 18.29 6.90
N TRP A 712 -2.32 18.23 6.21
CA TRP A 712 -3.58 17.73 6.75
C TRP A 712 -4.12 16.58 5.95
N ARG A 713 -4.55 15.54 6.65
CA ARG A 713 -5.39 14.45 6.14
C ARG A 713 -6.46 14.14 7.15
N TYR A 714 -7.67 13.87 6.68
CA TYR A 714 -8.78 13.51 7.55
C TYR A 714 -9.76 12.58 6.86
N THR A 715 -10.43 11.78 7.66
CA THR A 715 -11.57 10.95 7.28
C THR A 715 -12.68 11.16 8.31
N ILE A 716 -13.87 11.51 7.85
CA ILE A 716 -15.05 11.75 8.69
C ILE A 716 -16.17 10.87 8.16
N SER A 717 -16.66 9.96 8.99
CA SER A 717 -17.64 8.92 8.61
C SER A 717 -18.86 8.97 9.53
N PRO A 718 -19.85 9.86 9.29
CA PRO A 718 -21.14 9.81 9.95
C PRO A 718 -21.98 8.63 9.44
N ARG A 719 -22.73 8.02 10.34
CA ARG A 719 -23.75 7.01 10.03
C ARG A 719 -25.01 7.23 10.86
N TYR A 720 -26.13 6.87 10.31
CA TYR A 720 -27.42 6.95 10.97
C TYR A 720 -28.22 5.66 10.73
N THR A 721 -28.77 5.08 11.82
CA THR A 721 -29.58 3.88 11.77
C THR A 721 -31.07 4.27 11.83
N LEU A 722 -31.82 3.90 10.82
CA LEU A 722 -33.26 4.15 10.70
C LEU A 722 -33.99 2.81 10.60
N GLY A 723 -34.42 2.25 11.76
CA GLY A 723 -34.94 0.90 11.79
C GLY A 723 -33.95 -0.12 11.23
N ASP A 724 -34.34 -0.85 10.21
CA ASP A 724 -33.53 -1.84 9.51
C ASP A 724 -32.55 -1.25 8.46
N THR A 725 -32.55 0.08 8.34
CA THR A 725 -31.68 0.78 7.36
C THR A 725 -30.56 1.54 8.04
N VAL A 726 -29.35 1.37 7.55
CA VAL A 726 -28.19 2.20 7.92
C VAL A 726 -27.79 3.04 6.72
N ILE A 727 -27.71 4.34 6.91
CA ILE A 727 -27.24 5.28 5.90
C ILE A 727 -25.95 5.93 6.43
N GLY A 728 -24.94 6.04 5.60
CA GLY A 728 -23.69 6.67 5.98
C GLY A 728 -22.97 7.34 4.83
N ALA A 729 -21.99 8.13 5.19
CA ALA A 729 -21.07 8.78 4.25
C ALA A 729 -19.66 8.79 4.83
N THR A 730 -18.66 8.87 3.95
CA THR A 730 -17.26 9.05 4.33
C THR A 730 -16.67 10.19 3.51
N ALA A 731 -16.30 11.27 4.18
CA ALA A 731 -15.56 12.38 3.58
C ALA A 731 -14.08 12.20 3.88
N ARG A 732 -13.26 12.03 2.84
CA ARG A 732 -11.80 12.00 2.92
C ARG A 732 -11.24 13.30 2.38
N GLY A 733 -10.36 13.96 3.12
CA GLY A 733 -9.77 15.21 2.69
C GLY A 733 -8.26 15.26 2.91
N VAL A 734 -7.61 16.02 2.05
CA VAL A 734 -6.18 16.32 2.11
C VAL A 734 -5.96 17.83 2.04
N GLY A 735 -4.89 18.31 2.70
CA GLY A 735 -4.45 19.69 2.63
C GLY A 735 -3.71 20.00 1.32
N LYS A 736 -3.12 21.21 1.25
CA LYS A 736 -2.23 21.61 0.16
C LYS A 736 -1.09 20.59 0.01
N MET A 737 -0.78 20.23 -1.25
CA MET A 737 0.30 19.32 -1.63
C MET A 737 1.27 20.00 -2.58
N TYR A 738 2.57 19.92 -2.30
CA TYR A 738 3.59 20.33 -3.25
C TYR A 738 3.85 19.22 -4.28
N LEU A 739 4.06 19.62 -5.52
CA LEU A 739 4.26 18.72 -6.66
C LEU A 739 5.73 18.46 -6.97
N ASN A 740 6.63 19.22 -6.36
CA ASN A 740 8.08 19.08 -6.48
C ASN A 740 8.79 19.43 -5.17
N ASP A 741 10.00 18.90 -4.97
CA ASP A 741 10.83 19.14 -3.76
C ASP A 741 11.28 20.60 -3.64
N ALA A 742 11.30 21.36 -4.73
CA ALA A 742 11.57 22.79 -4.74
C ALA A 742 10.44 23.64 -4.14
N ASN A 743 9.25 23.05 -3.93
CA ASN A 743 8.01 23.68 -3.46
C ASN A 743 7.54 24.87 -4.34
N THR A 744 7.88 24.85 -5.62
CA THR A 744 7.50 25.88 -6.59
C THR A 744 6.17 25.60 -7.27
N SER A 745 5.70 24.36 -7.23
CA SER A 745 4.41 23.94 -7.78
C SER A 745 3.59 23.22 -6.71
N SER A 746 2.28 23.43 -6.71
CA SER A 746 1.38 22.88 -5.70
C SER A 746 -0.06 22.75 -6.17
N VAL A 747 -0.83 21.93 -5.48
CA VAL A 747 -2.30 21.87 -5.58
C VAL A 747 -2.92 22.23 -4.24
N ASN A 748 -4.09 22.89 -4.27
CA ASN A 748 -4.84 23.18 -3.05
C ASN A 748 -5.46 21.91 -2.48
N GLY A 749 -5.78 21.95 -1.18
CA GLY A 749 -6.49 20.87 -0.53
C GLY A 749 -7.85 20.58 -1.14
N HIS A 750 -8.25 19.31 -1.10
CA HIS A 750 -9.54 18.85 -1.60
C HIS A 750 -10.10 17.73 -0.74
N TYR A 751 -11.34 17.35 -1.03
CA TYR A 751 -11.99 16.22 -0.38
C TYR A 751 -12.82 15.42 -1.37
N ILE A 752 -12.96 14.12 -1.08
CA ILE A 752 -13.78 13.16 -1.81
C ILE A 752 -14.82 12.61 -0.84
N VAL A 753 -16.06 12.50 -1.27
CA VAL A 753 -17.16 11.94 -0.47
C VAL A 753 -17.61 10.63 -1.09
N SER A 754 -17.72 9.61 -0.27
CA SER A 754 -18.39 8.34 -0.56
C SER A 754 -19.65 8.24 0.29
N ALA A 755 -20.65 7.48 -0.14
CA ALA A 755 -21.87 7.26 0.60
C ALA A 755 -22.31 5.80 0.48
N PHE A 756 -23.04 5.30 1.48
CA PHE A 756 -23.62 3.97 1.44
C PHE A 756 -25.00 3.93 2.08
N VAL A 757 -25.76 2.94 1.67
CA VAL A 757 -27.02 2.55 2.31
C VAL A 757 -27.01 1.03 2.44
N ASN A 758 -27.26 0.54 3.66
CA ASN A 758 -27.48 -0.88 3.95
C ASN A 758 -28.90 -1.06 4.48
N HIS A 759 -29.63 -2.03 3.94
CA HIS A 759 -30.96 -2.37 4.42
C HIS A 759 -31.04 -3.86 4.75
N ASN A 760 -31.50 -4.17 5.96
CA ASN A 760 -31.76 -5.53 6.40
C ASN A 760 -33.22 -5.89 6.07
N PHE A 761 -33.44 -6.75 5.09
CA PHE A 761 -34.73 -7.24 4.65
C PHE A 761 -35.33 -8.32 5.58
N GLY A 762 -34.63 -8.65 6.66
CA GLY A 762 -34.98 -9.77 7.53
C GLY A 762 -34.47 -11.12 7.00
N ASN A 763 -34.64 -12.17 7.82
CA ASN A 763 -34.19 -13.53 7.48
C ASN A 763 -32.73 -13.64 7.00
N GLY A 764 -31.85 -12.80 7.52
CA GLY A 764 -30.43 -12.79 7.16
C GLY A 764 -30.09 -12.07 5.85
N VAL A 765 -31.05 -11.53 5.10
CA VAL A 765 -30.81 -10.86 3.81
C VAL A 765 -30.52 -9.38 4.02
N ILE A 766 -29.36 -8.92 3.54
CA ILE A 766 -28.90 -7.53 3.59
C ILE A 766 -28.62 -7.05 2.17
N GLY A 767 -29.23 -5.91 1.80
CA GLY A 767 -28.90 -5.20 0.56
C GLY A 767 -28.04 -3.98 0.86
N SER A 768 -27.04 -3.73 0.04
CA SER A 768 -26.12 -2.59 0.18
C SER A 768 -25.99 -1.85 -1.15
N LEU A 769 -25.95 -0.52 -1.10
CA LEU A 769 -25.59 0.35 -2.21
C LEU A 769 -24.41 1.22 -1.77
N ASN A 770 -23.30 1.17 -2.50
CA ASN A 770 -22.11 1.97 -2.24
C ASN A 770 -21.85 2.92 -3.43
N ILE A 771 -21.56 4.18 -3.13
CA ILE A 771 -21.22 5.21 -4.11
C ILE A 771 -19.88 5.82 -3.70
N ASN A 772 -18.82 5.56 -4.43
CA ASN A 772 -17.54 6.21 -4.23
C ASN A 772 -17.41 7.44 -5.12
N ASN A 773 -16.70 8.48 -4.66
CA ASN A 773 -16.55 9.77 -5.32
C ASN A 773 -17.91 10.32 -5.78
N LEU A 774 -18.83 10.47 -4.83
CA LEU A 774 -20.24 10.86 -5.05
C LEU A 774 -20.40 12.08 -5.97
N PHE A 775 -19.51 13.06 -5.84
CA PHE A 775 -19.55 14.31 -6.62
C PHE A 775 -18.74 14.25 -7.91
N ASN A 776 -18.20 13.07 -8.27
CA ASN A 776 -17.40 12.83 -9.47
C ASN A 776 -16.25 13.84 -9.64
N LYS A 777 -15.52 14.10 -8.57
CA LYS A 777 -14.44 15.09 -8.52
C LYS A 777 -13.20 14.56 -9.23
N LEU A 778 -12.60 15.39 -10.07
CA LEU A 778 -11.30 15.17 -10.72
C LEU A 778 -10.24 15.96 -9.96
N TYR A 779 -9.34 15.26 -9.26
CA TYR A 779 -8.22 15.85 -8.55
C TYR A 779 -6.97 14.99 -8.68
N PRO A 780 -5.76 15.60 -8.71
CA PRO A 780 -4.52 14.86 -8.55
C PRO A 780 -4.47 14.18 -7.17
N SER A 781 -4.21 12.88 -7.15
CA SER A 781 -4.01 12.07 -5.94
C SER A 781 -2.53 11.94 -5.57
N SER A 782 -1.62 12.27 -6.50
CA SER A 782 -0.17 12.27 -6.34
C SER A 782 0.46 13.47 -7.03
N THR A 783 1.80 13.48 -7.14
CA THR A 783 2.54 14.52 -7.87
C THR A 783 2.07 14.67 -9.31
N ALA A 784 2.12 15.89 -9.83
CA ALA A 784 1.78 16.19 -11.20
C ALA A 784 2.92 16.97 -11.89
N SER A 785 3.16 16.69 -13.17
CA SER A 785 4.17 17.36 -13.98
C SER A 785 3.57 17.91 -15.27
N LEU A 786 4.02 19.10 -15.67
CA LEU A 786 3.61 19.72 -16.93
C LEU A 786 4.10 18.89 -18.12
N ILE A 787 3.19 18.57 -19.05
CA ILE A 787 3.49 17.91 -20.31
C ILE A 787 3.63 18.95 -21.42
N SER A 788 2.55 19.70 -21.70
CA SER A 788 2.53 20.71 -22.75
C SER A 788 1.34 21.65 -22.52
N GLY A 789 1.51 22.95 -22.78
CA GLY A 789 0.45 23.93 -22.64
C GLY A 789 -0.15 23.95 -21.24
N ASN A 790 -1.40 23.49 -21.11
CA ASN A 790 -2.09 23.32 -19.83
C ASN A 790 -2.36 21.86 -19.46
N VAL A 791 -1.71 20.91 -20.13
CA VAL A 791 -1.85 19.47 -19.89
C VAL A 791 -0.76 19.00 -18.92
N TYR A 792 -1.18 18.28 -17.88
CA TYR A 792 -0.34 17.73 -16.81
C TYR A 792 -0.51 16.22 -16.71
N GLY A 793 0.59 15.49 -16.57
CA GLY A 793 0.60 14.08 -16.16
C GLY A 793 0.48 13.97 -14.65
N ALA A 794 -0.43 13.15 -14.15
CA ALA A 794 -0.68 12.99 -12.72
C ALA A 794 -1.30 11.61 -12.41
N GLY A 795 -1.12 11.12 -11.17
CA GLY A 795 -2.06 10.19 -10.58
C GLY A 795 -3.37 10.93 -10.26
N VAL A 796 -4.51 10.32 -10.54
CA VAL A 796 -5.82 10.98 -10.38
C VAL A 796 -6.76 10.09 -9.61
N GLU A 797 -7.60 10.70 -8.78
CA GLU A 797 -8.71 9.99 -8.12
C GLU A 797 -9.63 9.34 -9.18
N THR A 798 -10.05 8.11 -8.90
CA THR A 798 -11.01 7.41 -9.78
C THR A 798 -12.36 8.11 -9.73
N GLY A 799 -13.05 8.17 -10.85
CA GLY A 799 -14.37 8.75 -10.97
C GLY A 799 -15.43 8.07 -10.09
N ARG A 800 -16.65 8.58 -10.13
CA ARG A 800 -17.76 8.01 -9.37
C ARG A 800 -18.01 6.56 -9.78
N THR A 801 -17.97 5.66 -8.79
CA THR A 801 -18.37 4.26 -8.95
C THR A 801 -19.59 3.96 -8.08
N ILE A 802 -20.52 3.17 -8.61
CA ILE A 802 -21.73 2.74 -7.93
C ILE A 802 -21.74 1.22 -7.96
N SER A 803 -21.87 0.59 -6.81
CA SER A 803 -22.02 -0.87 -6.70
C SER A 803 -23.17 -1.25 -5.79
N ALA A 804 -23.84 -2.34 -6.11
CA ALA A 804 -24.87 -2.96 -5.30
C ALA A 804 -24.42 -4.33 -4.82
N THR A 805 -24.71 -4.64 -3.56
CA THR A 805 -24.43 -5.94 -2.94
C THR A 805 -25.68 -6.52 -2.34
N VAL A 806 -25.95 -7.79 -2.60
CA VAL A 806 -26.91 -8.59 -1.84
C VAL A 806 -26.13 -9.63 -1.06
N ARG A 807 -26.34 -9.69 0.26
CA ARG A 807 -25.67 -10.63 1.17
C ARG A 807 -26.70 -11.40 1.97
N TYR A 808 -26.49 -12.69 2.12
CA TYR A 808 -27.23 -13.55 3.03
C TYR A 808 -26.33 -14.00 4.16
N LYS A 809 -26.73 -13.73 5.42
CA LYS A 809 -26.06 -14.22 6.64
C LYS A 809 -26.90 -15.37 7.22
N PHE A 810 -26.26 -16.45 7.65
CA PHE A 810 -26.89 -17.66 8.20
C PHE A 810 -26.16 -18.18 9.43
#